data_681e56c73291c07982e68eda1d3139ce
#
_entry.id   681e56c73291c07982e68eda1d3139ce
#
_cell.length_a   1.000
_cell.length_b   1.000
_cell.length_c   1.000
_cell.angle_alpha   90.00
_cell.angle_beta   90.00
_cell.angle_gamma   90.00
#
_symmetry.space_group_name_H-M   'P 1'
#
loop_
_entity.id
_entity.type
_entity.pdbx_description
1 polymer ?
#
loop_
_entity_poly.entity_id
_entity_poly.type
_entity_poly.pdbx_seq_one_letter_code
_entity_poly.pdbx_strand_id
1 'polypeptide(L)'
;MAVERLLGTQDDPDVIPLSREVEVEPDPSREDMIRDAAQILVDEEEILIDDEIDAVPETPQIPFDSNLVEFLDKSDLGKLADDVLQSIESDKESRSEWEKTYVDGLKYLGMKFDEMRSSPFQGSSGVIHPILAESVTQFQAQAYKELLPAKGPVKTEIVGNRTPEVDMQAQRVGDFMNFYVMNVMKEYDPELDMLLFYLPIAGSAFKKVYYDQALSRAVSKFIAPEDLIVPYEASDILSAERVTHVISMSKNEIRKQQLTGFYADIELKGDSYVSNRSDIEEEVDEIEGMQPNYSENRDRTVYEVHTILDLDGYEDIGADGQPTGLKLPYIVTIDEQSQQILALRRNYAEQDPLKQKINYFVQYKFLPGLGFYGLGLSHMIGGLSKAATSILRQLIDAGTIANLPAGFKARGMRIRDEDEPLQPGEFRDIDTTGGSLRENLIPLPVKEPSNVLMQLLGMLVESGKRFASIADTNVGDMNQAMPVGTTVALLERGTKVMSAIHKRLHYSQRIEFQLLAKVFSEYLPPTYPYQTSNGNQQVKQTDFDGRVDVIPVSDPNIFSQSQRITMAQELMQLVQSNPEIHGPQGMYEAYRRMYAALGVDDVDSLLQPPAPPPTPMPVDSGIENSGLMIGQPQQAFEPQNHQAHVDAHRSLFLTQVIKDTPQLQSLVIAHSMQHLQFMSTQMAQEQIPPQIQQQIQQMQQQMQQVPPEQQPQVASQIQMIVESFSAPIMAELTQDFLMSIGQGNEEDPLVKIRERELDLREQEMIVDQDQFESKQSQRQQEKLLESEISKQRINVQKDVADDKLDIAMKRLEQQAELKLLELQAKFRG
;
A
#
# COMPACT_ATOMS: atom_id res chain seq x y z
N MET A 1 -29.17 -42.27 10.07
CA MET A 1 -30.51 -42.58 9.51
C MET A 1 -31.09 -41.30 8.96
N ALA A 2 -31.19 -41.19 7.68
CA ALA A 2 -31.80 -40.18 6.83
C ALA A 2 -30.82 -39.53 5.83
N VAL A 3 -30.21 -40.30 4.95
CA VAL A 3 -29.82 -39.87 3.60
C VAL A 3 -29.78 -41.11 2.71
N GLU A 4 -30.95 -41.65 2.45
CA GLU A 4 -31.18 -42.68 1.45
C GLU A 4 -32.60 -42.50 0.93
N ARG A 5 -32.71 -41.74 -0.17
CA ARG A 5 -33.84 -41.74 -1.12
C ARG A 5 -33.72 -40.51 -2.01
N LEU A 6 -33.15 -40.75 -3.19
CA LEU A 6 -33.49 -40.08 -4.45
C LEU A 6 -32.55 -40.61 -5.55
N LEU A 7 -32.76 -41.86 -5.92
CA LEU A 7 -32.43 -42.39 -7.23
C LEU A 7 -33.73 -42.87 -7.84
N GLY A 8 -34.38 -42.04 -8.58
CA GLY A 8 -35.49 -42.36 -9.46
C GLY A 8 -34.98 -42.38 -10.89
N THR A 9 -34.99 -43.55 -11.46
CA THR A 9 -34.86 -43.86 -12.88
C THR A 9 -35.98 -43.24 -13.69
N GLN A 10 -35.64 -42.51 -14.74
CA GLN A 10 -36.48 -42.44 -15.94
C GLN A 10 -35.61 -42.23 -17.18
N ASP A 11 -35.77 -43.16 -18.12
CA ASP A 11 -35.24 -43.19 -19.47
C ASP A 11 -35.66 -41.94 -20.28
N ASP A 12 -34.73 -41.31 -20.95
CA ASP A 12 -34.98 -40.34 -22.01
C ASP A 12 -34.09 -40.70 -23.23
N PRO A 13 -34.71 -41.04 -24.39
CA PRO A 13 -34.02 -41.64 -25.52
C PRO A 13 -33.67 -40.58 -26.59
N ASP A 14 -32.77 -39.63 -26.33
CA ASP A 14 -32.20 -38.77 -27.36
C ASP A 14 -30.80 -38.25 -27.00
N VAL A 15 -29.84 -39.17 -26.82
CA VAL A 15 -28.41 -38.82 -26.80
C VAL A 15 -27.73 -39.58 -27.93
N ILE A 16 -27.42 -38.86 -29.00
CA ILE A 16 -26.59 -39.33 -30.12
C ILE A 16 -25.12 -39.48 -29.60
N PRO A 17 -24.51 -40.67 -29.72
CA PRO A 17 -23.13 -40.86 -29.33
C PRO A 17 -22.19 -40.29 -30.41
N LEU A 18 -21.42 -39.25 -30.08
CA LEU A 18 -20.27 -38.79 -30.81
C LEU A 18 -19.05 -39.72 -30.53
N SER A 19 -19.01 -40.86 -31.21
CA SER A 19 -17.79 -41.63 -31.40
C SER A 19 -17.65 -41.95 -32.88
N ARG A 20 -16.94 -41.08 -33.60
CA ARG A 20 -16.29 -41.39 -34.87
C ARG A 20 -14.82 -41.13 -34.67
N GLU A 21 -14.07 -42.18 -34.34
CA GLU A 21 -12.65 -42.24 -34.62
C GLU A 21 -12.46 -42.10 -36.11
N VAL A 22 -11.82 -41.00 -36.51
CA VAL A 22 -11.31 -40.84 -37.86
C VAL A 22 -9.93 -41.51 -37.88
N GLU A 23 -9.89 -42.73 -38.39
CA GLU A 23 -8.64 -43.33 -38.83
C GLU A 23 -8.05 -42.44 -39.95
N VAL A 24 -7.00 -41.69 -39.62
CA VAL A 24 -6.19 -41.02 -40.62
C VAL A 24 -5.15 -42.05 -41.07
N GLU A 25 -5.31 -42.60 -42.28
CA GLU A 25 -4.24 -43.37 -42.91
C GLU A 25 -2.96 -42.52 -42.99
N PRO A 26 -1.79 -43.05 -42.57
CA PRO A 26 -0.52 -42.29 -42.66
C PRO A 26 -0.11 -42.12 -44.13
N ASP A 27 0.18 -40.89 -44.51
CA ASP A 27 0.73 -40.54 -45.83
C ASP A 27 2.15 -41.12 -45.97
N PRO A 28 2.36 -42.08 -46.89
CA PRO A 28 3.64 -42.75 -47.02
C PRO A 28 4.81 -41.83 -47.43
N SER A 29 4.53 -40.63 -47.88
CA SER A 29 5.56 -39.63 -48.22
C SER A 29 6.27 -39.02 -46.99
N ARG A 30 5.63 -39.13 -45.81
CA ARG A 30 6.18 -38.57 -44.57
C ARG A 30 7.08 -39.55 -43.82
N GLU A 31 6.87 -40.84 -43.99
CA GLU A 31 7.78 -41.83 -43.39
C GLU A 31 9.08 -41.92 -44.16
N ASP A 32 9.08 -41.74 -45.49
CA ASP A 32 10.30 -41.72 -46.31
C ASP A 32 11.17 -40.48 -46.00
N MET A 33 10.57 -39.30 -45.76
CA MET A 33 11.33 -38.11 -45.38
C MET A 33 11.92 -38.18 -43.95
N ILE A 34 11.25 -38.89 -43.06
CA ILE A 34 11.81 -39.12 -41.70
C ILE A 34 12.93 -40.17 -41.73
N ARG A 35 12.87 -41.14 -42.62
CA ARG A 35 13.89 -42.14 -42.84
C ARG A 35 15.14 -41.56 -43.48
N ASP A 36 14.99 -40.70 -44.51
CA ASP A 36 16.09 -39.99 -45.12
C ASP A 36 16.75 -38.98 -44.20
N ALA A 37 16.00 -38.29 -43.36
CA ALA A 37 16.56 -37.39 -42.35
C ALA A 37 17.27 -38.11 -41.22
N ALA A 38 16.83 -39.31 -40.84
CA ALA A 38 17.52 -40.18 -39.88
C ALA A 38 18.80 -40.79 -40.48
N GLN A 39 18.84 -41.08 -41.79
CA GLN A 39 20.00 -41.62 -42.47
C GLN A 39 21.11 -40.56 -42.61
N ILE A 40 20.74 -39.30 -42.84
CA ILE A 40 21.69 -38.19 -42.94
C ILE A 40 22.33 -37.87 -41.56
N LEU A 41 21.63 -38.14 -40.45
CA LEU A 41 22.18 -37.95 -39.11
C LEU A 41 23.09 -39.12 -38.64
N VAL A 42 23.02 -40.27 -39.30
CA VAL A 42 23.88 -41.43 -38.96
C VAL A 42 25.18 -41.42 -39.78
N ASP A 43 25.21 -40.81 -40.97
CA ASP A 43 26.42 -40.74 -41.82
C ASP A 43 27.40 -39.59 -41.45
N GLU A 44 27.07 -38.72 -40.50
CA GLU A 44 27.99 -37.69 -39.97
C GLU A 44 28.76 -38.09 -38.70
N GLU A 45 28.58 -39.31 -38.15
CA GLU A 45 29.24 -39.77 -36.93
C GLU A 45 30.39 -40.76 -37.14
N GLU A 46 31.00 -40.87 -38.31
CA GLU A 46 32.26 -41.60 -38.47
C GLU A 46 33.44 -40.67 -38.89
N ILE A 47 33.83 -39.80 -37.96
CA ILE A 47 35.21 -39.31 -37.90
C ILE A 47 35.86 -39.90 -36.64
N LEU A 48 36.53 -41.01 -36.79
CA LEU A 48 37.44 -41.59 -35.82
C LEU A 48 38.51 -40.55 -35.46
N ILE A 49 38.43 -39.96 -34.30
CA ILE A 49 39.56 -39.37 -33.60
C ILE A 49 39.87 -40.32 -32.43
N ASP A 50 40.86 -41.16 -32.66
CA ASP A 50 41.51 -41.97 -31.67
C ASP A 50 42.42 -41.04 -30.86
N ASP A 51 41.89 -40.47 -29.79
CA ASP A 51 42.66 -39.86 -28.71
C ASP A 51 42.11 -40.45 -27.41
N GLU A 52 42.85 -41.36 -26.80
CA GLU A 52 42.71 -41.76 -25.40
C GLU A 52 42.87 -40.49 -24.52
N ILE A 53 41.78 -39.69 -24.42
CA ILE A 53 41.65 -38.79 -23.31
C ILE A 53 41.08 -39.65 -22.18
N ASP A 54 41.91 -39.87 -21.15
CA ASP A 54 41.46 -40.37 -19.86
C ASP A 54 40.14 -39.67 -19.53
N ALA A 55 39.02 -40.41 -19.60
CA ALA A 55 37.71 -39.96 -19.15
C ALA A 55 37.85 -39.65 -17.66
N VAL A 56 38.04 -38.40 -17.36
CA VAL A 56 37.74 -37.88 -16.03
C VAL A 56 36.29 -38.31 -15.75
N PRO A 57 36.03 -39.12 -14.70
CA PRO A 57 34.67 -39.53 -14.40
C PRO A 57 33.84 -38.26 -14.29
N GLU A 58 32.87 -38.09 -15.18
CA GLU A 58 31.84 -37.00 -15.02
C GLU A 58 31.25 -37.24 -13.66
N THR A 59 31.65 -36.42 -12.69
CA THR A 59 30.98 -36.36 -11.41
C THR A 59 29.50 -36.03 -11.74
N PRO A 60 28.56 -36.89 -11.34
CA PRO A 60 27.15 -36.66 -11.65
C PRO A 60 26.80 -35.24 -11.24
N GLN A 61 26.43 -34.39 -12.22
CA GLN A 61 26.07 -33.02 -11.97
C GLN A 61 24.80 -33.04 -11.09
N ILE A 62 24.96 -32.71 -9.81
CA ILE A 62 23.89 -32.67 -8.84
C ILE A 62 22.95 -31.54 -9.26
N PRO A 63 21.63 -31.79 -9.51
CA PRO A 63 20.70 -30.76 -9.90
C PRO A 63 20.74 -29.60 -8.89
N PHE A 64 20.65 -28.36 -9.40
CA PHE A 64 20.78 -27.17 -8.55
C PHE A 64 19.77 -27.14 -7.41
N ASP A 65 18.51 -27.55 -7.66
CA ASP A 65 17.41 -27.53 -6.70
C ASP A 65 17.32 -28.79 -5.82
N SER A 66 18.31 -29.71 -5.92
CA SER A 66 18.28 -30.94 -5.14
C SER A 66 18.48 -30.71 -3.65
N ASN A 67 17.96 -31.63 -2.82
CA ASN A 67 18.26 -31.69 -1.40
C ASN A 67 19.67 -32.27 -1.17
N LEU A 68 20.62 -31.42 -0.74
CA LEU A 68 22.01 -31.78 -0.56
C LEU A 68 22.24 -32.80 0.56
N VAL A 69 21.27 -33.01 1.46
CA VAL A 69 21.35 -34.05 2.52
C VAL A 69 21.59 -35.45 1.95
N GLU A 70 21.10 -35.71 0.75
CA GLU A 70 21.27 -37.04 0.08
C GLU A 70 22.68 -37.27 -0.44
N PHE A 71 23.47 -36.19 -0.59
CA PHE A 71 24.81 -36.26 -1.21
C PHE A 71 25.96 -36.03 -0.21
N LEU A 72 25.65 -35.55 1.01
CA LEU A 72 26.65 -35.30 2.06
C LEU A 72 26.81 -36.47 3.02
N ASP A 73 28.00 -36.59 3.60
CA ASP A 73 28.28 -37.63 4.59
C ASP A 73 27.54 -37.37 5.91
N LYS A 74 27.03 -38.44 6.53
CA LYS A 74 26.32 -38.37 7.80
C LYS A 74 27.11 -37.70 8.93
N SER A 75 28.43 -37.84 8.91
CA SER A 75 29.33 -37.22 9.91
C SER A 75 29.33 -35.70 9.79
N ASP A 76 29.38 -35.21 8.55
CA ASP A 76 29.44 -33.75 8.31
C ASP A 76 28.05 -33.10 8.49
N LEU A 77 26.97 -33.83 8.14
CA LEU A 77 25.63 -33.44 8.48
C LEU A 77 25.40 -33.34 10.00
N GLY A 78 25.96 -34.28 10.79
CA GLY A 78 25.90 -34.22 12.26
C GLY A 78 26.62 -33.01 12.83
N LYS A 79 27.84 -32.72 12.38
CA LYS A 79 28.57 -31.51 12.81
C LYS A 79 27.82 -30.22 12.44
N LEU A 80 27.31 -30.15 11.18
CA LEU A 80 26.53 -29.02 10.72
C LEU A 80 25.26 -28.81 11.57
N ALA A 81 24.57 -29.90 11.92
CA ALA A 81 23.39 -29.83 12.78
C ALA A 81 23.74 -29.26 14.17
N ASP A 82 24.81 -29.76 14.79
CA ASP A 82 25.28 -29.28 16.11
C ASP A 82 25.66 -27.78 16.05
N ASP A 83 26.40 -27.34 15.05
CA ASP A 83 26.83 -25.96 14.87
C ASP A 83 25.63 -25.01 14.65
N VAL A 84 24.67 -25.44 13.84
CA VAL A 84 23.45 -24.65 13.56
C VAL A 84 22.56 -24.58 14.80
N LEU A 85 22.35 -25.68 15.53
CA LEU A 85 21.57 -25.71 16.77
C LEU A 85 22.20 -24.84 17.87
N GLN A 86 23.53 -24.91 18.03
CA GLN A 86 24.26 -24.04 18.97
C GLN A 86 24.09 -22.56 18.59
N SER A 87 24.09 -22.26 17.31
CA SER A 87 23.89 -20.89 16.82
C SER A 87 22.47 -20.40 17.07
N ILE A 88 21.45 -21.24 16.90
CA ILE A 88 20.05 -20.93 17.22
C ILE A 88 19.89 -20.61 18.70
N GLU A 89 20.52 -21.42 19.59
CA GLU A 89 20.44 -21.19 21.03
C GLU A 89 21.10 -19.87 21.43
N SER A 90 22.26 -19.54 20.84
CA SER A 90 22.90 -18.23 21.03
C SER A 90 22.00 -17.08 20.57
N ASP A 91 21.29 -17.25 19.45
CA ASP A 91 20.36 -16.22 18.94
C ASP A 91 19.14 -16.07 19.87
N LYS A 92 18.59 -17.14 20.42
CA LYS A 92 17.53 -17.11 21.45
C LYS A 92 18.00 -16.36 22.69
N GLU A 93 19.19 -16.70 23.19
CA GLU A 93 19.76 -16.03 24.36
C GLU A 93 19.93 -14.52 24.14
N SER A 94 20.38 -14.13 22.95
CA SER A 94 20.60 -12.72 22.58
C SER A 94 19.34 -11.85 22.69
N ARG A 95 18.14 -12.40 22.50
CA ARG A 95 16.86 -11.67 22.57
C ARG A 95 16.08 -11.87 23.88
N SER A 96 16.65 -12.62 24.85
CA SER A 96 15.94 -13.03 26.08
C SER A 96 15.35 -11.87 26.89
N GLU A 97 16.02 -10.70 26.98
CA GLU A 97 15.50 -9.51 27.68
C GLU A 97 14.28 -8.91 26.97
N TRP A 98 14.25 -8.93 25.64
CA TRP A 98 13.10 -8.52 24.85
C TRP A 98 11.92 -9.50 25.07
N GLU A 99 12.19 -10.81 25.08
CA GLU A 99 11.18 -11.85 25.35
C GLU A 99 10.55 -11.69 26.74
N LYS A 100 11.34 -11.47 27.78
CA LYS A 100 10.82 -11.22 29.14
C LYS A 100 9.84 -10.05 29.18
N THR A 101 10.15 -8.97 28.46
CA THR A 101 9.25 -7.81 28.41
C THR A 101 7.98 -8.14 27.63
N TYR A 102 8.07 -8.97 26.61
CA TYR A 102 6.93 -9.43 25.83
C TYR A 102 6.02 -10.33 26.69
N VAL A 103 6.58 -11.30 27.40
CA VAL A 103 5.86 -12.17 28.37
C VAL A 103 5.17 -11.33 29.44
N ASP A 104 5.88 -10.37 30.07
CA ASP A 104 5.26 -9.45 31.01
C ASP A 104 4.09 -8.67 30.36
N GLY A 105 4.22 -8.29 29.12
CA GLY A 105 3.15 -7.65 28.32
C GLY A 105 1.92 -8.53 28.19
N LEU A 106 2.10 -9.80 27.83
CA LEU A 106 1.02 -10.79 27.72
C LEU A 106 0.31 -10.97 29.08
N LYS A 107 1.04 -11.07 30.21
CA LYS A 107 0.46 -11.15 31.54
C LYS A 107 -0.45 -9.97 31.89
N TYR A 108 -0.07 -8.75 31.46
CA TYR A 108 -0.83 -7.54 31.74
C TYR A 108 -1.84 -7.19 30.64
N LEU A 109 -2.01 -8.04 29.61
CA LEU A 109 -3.07 -7.89 28.63
C LEU A 109 -4.46 -8.06 29.26
N GLY A 110 -4.55 -8.91 30.32
CA GLY A 110 -5.77 -9.03 31.12
C GLY A 110 -6.91 -9.79 30.45
N MET A 111 -6.61 -10.62 29.47
CA MET A 111 -7.60 -11.46 28.76
C MET A 111 -7.97 -12.73 29.52
N LYS A 112 -7.30 -13.00 30.65
CA LYS A 112 -7.46 -14.16 31.48
C LYS A 112 -8.28 -13.81 32.75
N PHE A 113 -9.20 -14.69 33.15
CA PHE A 113 -9.80 -14.61 34.49
C PHE A 113 -8.79 -15.09 35.51
N ASP A 114 -8.15 -14.15 36.21
CA ASP A 114 -7.25 -14.51 37.32
C ASP A 114 -8.02 -15.20 38.43
N GLU A 115 -7.50 -16.33 38.89
CA GLU A 115 -7.98 -16.96 40.12
C GLU A 115 -7.71 -16.06 41.32
N MET A 116 -8.54 -16.19 42.38
CA MET A 116 -8.34 -15.44 43.59
C MET A 116 -6.95 -15.74 44.16
N ARG A 117 -6.17 -14.72 44.43
CA ARG A 117 -4.80 -14.85 44.93
C ARG A 117 -4.78 -15.27 46.41
N SER A 118 -3.74 -16.00 46.79
CA SER A 118 -3.50 -16.37 48.19
C SER A 118 -2.69 -15.32 48.98
N SER A 119 -2.07 -14.36 48.26
CA SER A 119 -1.27 -13.27 48.85
C SER A 119 -1.79 -11.90 48.37
N PRO A 120 -1.94 -10.89 49.28
CA PRO A 120 -1.53 -10.82 50.70
C PRO A 120 -2.43 -11.61 51.67
N PHE A 121 -3.62 -12.02 51.24
CA PHE A 121 -4.55 -12.87 52.00
C PHE A 121 -5.31 -13.80 51.08
N GLN A 122 -5.85 -14.89 51.56
CA GLN A 122 -6.61 -15.83 50.76
C GLN A 122 -7.91 -15.18 50.23
N GLY A 123 -8.11 -15.18 48.96
CA GLY A 123 -9.23 -14.50 48.30
C GLY A 123 -8.95 -13.03 47.91
N SER A 124 -7.67 -12.61 47.93
CA SER A 124 -7.29 -11.29 47.41
C SER A 124 -7.54 -11.17 45.90
N SER A 125 -7.77 -9.95 45.42
CA SER A 125 -8.13 -9.68 44.02
C SER A 125 -7.04 -10.04 43.03
N GLY A 126 -7.39 -10.79 42.01
CA GLY A 126 -6.56 -11.08 40.81
C GLY A 126 -6.74 -10.11 39.68
N VAL A 127 -7.63 -9.12 39.77
CA VAL A 127 -8.02 -8.25 38.65
C VAL A 127 -6.81 -7.57 38.00
N ILE A 128 -6.85 -7.48 36.67
CA ILE A 128 -5.86 -6.77 35.84
C ILE A 128 -6.52 -5.53 35.24
N HIS A 129 -5.81 -4.39 35.25
CA HIS A 129 -6.32 -3.17 34.63
C HIS A 129 -6.17 -3.26 33.11
N PRO A 130 -7.26 -3.12 32.28
CA PRO A 130 -7.26 -3.45 30.85
C PRO A 130 -6.65 -2.36 29.94
N ILE A 131 -5.81 -1.45 30.48
CA ILE A 131 -5.25 -0.34 29.71
C ILE A 131 -4.42 -0.80 28.51
N LEU A 132 -3.68 -1.91 28.64
CA LEU A 132 -2.88 -2.46 27.56
C LEU A 132 -3.78 -3.11 26.50
N ALA A 133 -4.77 -3.91 26.89
CA ALA A 133 -5.72 -4.53 25.97
C ALA A 133 -6.53 -3.49 25.20
N GLU A 134 -7.03 -2.45 25.91
CA GLU A 134 -7.75 -1.34 25.26
C GLU A 134 -6.88 -0.68 24.18
N SER A 135 -5.61 -0.44 24.47
CA SER A 135 -4.65 0.18 23.56
C SER A 135 -4.34 -0.70 22.35
N VAL A 136 -4.17 -2.00 22.55
CA VAL A 136 -3.91 -2.99 21.49
C VAL A 136 -5.11 -3.11 20.54
N THR A 137 -6.32 -3.29 21.10
CA THR A 137 -7.54 -3.45 20.29
C THR A 137 -7.91 -2.19 19.50
N GLN A 138 -7.69 -1.01 20.08
CA GLN A 138 -7.90 0.25 19.35
C GLN A 138 -6.94 0.40 18.19
N PHE A 139 -5.66 0.08 18.39
CA PHE A 139 -4.66 0.10 17.31
C PHE A 139 -5.04 -0.88 16.20
N GLN A 140 -5.35 -2.15 16.54
CA GLN A 140 -5.75 -3.18 15.59
C GLN A 140 -6.93 -2.72 14.74
N ALA A 141 -8.01 -2.26 15.37
CA ALA A 141 -9.22 -1.82 14.66
C ALA A 141 -8.97 -0.66 13.70
N GLN A 142 -8.08 0.27 14.08
CA GLN A 142 -7.73 1.41 13.23
C GLN A 142 -6.81 1.00 12.09
N ALA A 143 -5.75 0.26 12.37
CA ALA A 143 -4.75 -0.16 11.38
C ALA A 143 -5.34 -1.13 10.35
N TYR A 144 -6.19 -2.06 10.78
CA TYR A 144 -6.85 -3.03 9.90
C TYR A 144 -7.67 -2.35 8.81
N LYS A 145 -8.52 -1.39 9.17
CA LYS A 145 -9.34 -0.65 8.21
C LYS A 145 -8.50 0.14 7.20
N GLU A 146 -7.32 0.59 7.61
CA GLU A 146 -6.45 1.42 6.78
C GLU A 146 -5.58 0.58 5.84
N LEU A 147 -5.05 -0.55 6.32
CA LEU A 147 -4.16 -1.41 5.54
C LEU A 147 -4.89 -2.36 4.57
N LEU A 148 -6.17 -2.65 4.84
CA LEU A 148 -6.99 -3.53 3.98
C LEU A 148 -8.28 -2.81 3.54
N PRO A 149 -8.20 -1.83 2.63
CA PRO A 149 -9.39 -1.18 2.09
C PRO A 149 -10.21 -2.13 1.22
N ALA A 150 -11.54 -1.94 1.16
CA ALA A 150 -12.48 -2.82 0.45
C ALA A 150 -12.19 -3.01 -1.06
N LYS A 151 -11.54 -2.02 -1.70
CA LYS A 151 -11.14 -2.10 -3.12
C LYS A 151 -9.83 -2.87 -3.36
N GLY A 152 -9.21 -3.35 -2.30
CA GLY A 152 -7.91 -4.00 -2.32
C GLY A 152 -6.76 -3.07 -1.89
N PRO A 153 -5.71 -3.64 -1.29
CA PRO A 153 -4.61 -2.87 -0.69
C PRO A 153 -3.53 -2.44 -1.68
N VAL A 154 -3.60 -2.85 -2.94
CA VAL A 154 -2.51 -2.71 -3.92
C VAL A 154 -2.75 -1.57 -4.90
N LYS A 155 -1.74 -0.75 -5.09
CA LYS A 155 -1.64 0.28 -6.14
C LYS A 155 -0.32 0.08 -6.88
N THR A 156 -0.30 0.44 -8.16
CA THR A 156 0.91 0.36 -8.99
C THR A 156 1.50 1.73 -9.26
N GLU A 157 2.82 1.79 -9.36
CA GLU A 157 3.59 2.96 -9.76
C GLU A 157 4.58 2.57 -10.86
N ILE A 158 4.68 3.41 -11.89
CA ILE A 158 5.56 3.13 -13.03
C ILE A 158 6.97 3.61 -12.71
N VAL A 159 7.94 2.71 -12.86
CA VAL A 159 9.35 2.99 -12.70
C VAL A 159 9.97 3.31 -14.07
N GLY A 160 10.44 4.53 -14.26
CA GLY A 160 11.07 4.98 -15.51
C GLY A 160 10.14 5.73 -16.45
N ASN A 161 10.31 5.53 -17.76
CA ASN A 161 9.55 6.27 -18.78
C ASN A 161 8.11 5.76 -18.90
N ARG A 162 7.17 6.68 -18.81
CA ARG A 162 5.75 6.39 -18.91
C ARG A 162 5.34 6.31 -20.39
N THR A 163 4.85 5.15 -20.81
CA THR A 163 4.26 4.92 -22.12
C THR A 163 2.84 4.35 -21.99
N PRO A 164 1.95 4.52 -22.97
CA PRO A 164 0.59 3.96 -22.90
C PRO A 164 0.56 2.44 -22.67
N GLU A 165 1.57 1.72 -23.17
CA GLU A 165 1.70 0.27 -22.98
C GLU A 165 2.01 -0.07 -21.51
N VAL A 166 2.95 0.67 -20.88
CA VAL A 166 3.30 0.50 -19.47
C VAL A 166 2.15 0.95 -18.56
N ASP A 167 1.35 1.97 -18.96
CA ASP A 167 0.13 2.34 -18.22
C ASP A 167 -0.89 1.18 -18.19
N MET A 168 -1.13 0.54 -19.34
CA MET A 168 -2.00 -0.64 -19.40
C MET A 168 -1.44 -1.84 -18.62
N GLN A 169 -0.12 -2.05 -18.65
CA GLN A 169 0.56 -3.07 -17.86
C GLN A 169 0.36 -2.81 -16.36
N ALA A 170 0.61 -1.58 -15.91
CA ALA A 170 0.44 -1.19 -14.52
C ALA A 170 -1.01 -1.41 -14.03
N GLN A 171 -1.99 -1.10 -14.86
CA GLN A 171 -3.40 -1.36 -14.54
C GLN A 171 -3.66 -2.86 -14.40
N ARG A 172 -3.22 -3.71 -15.35
CA ARG A 172 -3.40 -5.17 -15.28
C ARG A 172 -2.75 -5.76 -14.04
N VAL A 173 -1.50 -5.34 -13.71
CA VAL A 173 -0.78 -5.80 -12.50
C VAL A 173 -1.55 -5.40 -11.24
N GLY A 174 -2.00 -4.15 -11.13
CA GLY A 174 -2.76 -3.66 -9.97
C GLY A 174 -4.09 -4.40 -9.78
N ASP A 175 -4.87 -4.54 -10.83
CA ASP A 175 -6.16 -5.25 -10.80
C ASP A 175 -5.98 -6.73 -10.44
N PHE A 176 -4.97 -7.39 -11.01
CA PHE A 176 -4.66 -8.78 -10.71
C PHE A 176 -4.20 -8.97 -9.26
N MET A 177 -3.28 -8.14 -8.77
CA MET A 177 -2.78 -8.26 -7.40
C MET A 177 -3.90 -8.03 -6.38
N ASN A 178 -4.77 -7.05 -6.60
CA ASN A 178 -5.93 -6.84 -5.76
C ASN A 178 -6.90 -8.03 -5.80
N PHE A 179 -7.20 -8.54 -6.99
CA PHE A 179 -8.01 -9.75 -7.14
C PHE A 179 -7.39 -10.94 -6.39
N TYR A 180 -6.08 -11.14 -6.52
CA TYR A 180 -5.39 -12.28 -5.93
C TYR A 180 -5.38 -12.19 -4.40
N VAL A 181 -5.00 -11.05 -3.84
CA VAL A 181 -4.96 -10.83 -2.38
C VAL A 181 -6.35 -10.94 -1.75
N MET A 182 -7.38 -10.38 -2.39
CA MET A 182 -8.72 -10.32 -1.80
C MET A 182 -9.57 -11.57 -2.05
N ASN A 183 -9.35 -12.32 -3.14
CA ASN A 183 -10.23 -13.41 -3.53
C ASN A 183 -9.54 -14.79 -3.56
N VAL A 184 -8.24 -14.84 -3.92
CA VAL A 184 -7.51 -16.12 -4.02
C VAL A 184 -6.82 -16.47 -2.71
N MET A 185 -6.15 -15.50 -2.08
CA MET A 185 -5.47 -15.66 -0.79
C MET A 185 -6.46 -15.44 0.36
N LYS A 186 -7.33 -16.42 0.60
CA LYS A 186 -8.38 -16.34 1.65
C LYS A 186 -7.80 -16.17 3.06
N GLU A 187 -6.57 -16.62 3.26
CA GLU A 187 -5.82 -16.46 4.53
C GLU A 187 -5.31 -15.05 4.76
N TYR A 188 -5.19 -14.21 3.71
CA TYR A 188 -4.55 -12.90 3.83
C TYR A 188 -5.21 -12.00 4.87
N ASP A 189 -6.53 -11.97 4.89
CA ASP A 189 -7.34 -11.19 5.81
C ASP A 189 -7.14 -11.61 7.27
N PRO A 190 -7.42 -12.87 7.70
CA PRO A 190 -7.20 -13.30 9.07
C PRO A 190 -5.73 -13.24 9.50
N GLU A 191 -4.78 -13.53 8.61
CA GLU A 191 -3.35 -13.43 8.88
C GLU A 191 -2.88 -11.98 9.11
N LEU A 192 -3.48 -11.01 8.41
CA LEU A 192 -3.24 -9.59 8.65
C LEU A 192 -3.84 -9.14 9.99
N ASP A 193 -5.04 -9.60 10.33
CA ASP A 193 -5.72 -9.28 11.58
C ASP A 193 -4.90 -9.78 12.79
N MET A 194 -4.41 -11.03 12.72
CA MET A 194 -3.48 -11.58 13.73
C MET A 194 -2.20 -10.75 13.82
N LEU A 195 -1.56 -10.42 12.71
CA LEU A 195 -0.37 -9.59 12.69
C LEU A 195 -0.60 -8.26 13.41
N LEU A 196 -1.72 -7.59 13.17
CA LEU A 196 -2.05 -6.30 13.76
C LEU A 196 -2.39 -6.39 15.25
N PHE A 197 -2.78 -7.57 15.74
CA PHE A 197 -2.95 -7.83 17.16
C PHE A 197 -1.60 -8.04 17.86
N TYR A 198 -0.73 -8.90 17.33
CA TYR A 198 0.57 -9.23 17.93
C TYR A 198 1.56 -8.06 17.86
N LEU A 199 1.57 -7.32 16.77
CA LEU A 199 2.52 -6.25 16.50
C LEU A 199 2.59 -5.18 17.61
N PRO A 200 1.49 -4.59 18.09
CA PRO A 200 1.55 -3.59 19.16
C PRO A 200 1.99 -4.17 20.50
N ILE A 201 1.79 -5.46 20.76
CA ILE A 201 2.21 -6.12 22.01
C ILE A 201 3.72 -6.34 22.00
N ALA A 202 4.21 -7.08 21.01
CA ALA A 202 5.61 -7.50 20.89
C ALA A 202 6.53 -6.41 20.33
N GLY A 203 6.00 -5.48 19.50
CA GLY A 203 6.77 -4.45 18.80
C GLY A 203 7.32 -4.86 17.45
N SER A 204 7.38 -6.15 17.16
CA SER A 204 7.70 -6.74 15.86
C SER A 204 6.74 -7.87 15.56
N ALA A 205 6.41 -8.04 14.29
CA ALA A 205 5.68 -9.18 13.76
C ALA A 205 6.20 -9.47 12.35
N PHE A 206 5.98 -10.67 11.84
CA PHE A 206 6.59 -11.09 10.60
C PHE A 206 5.58 -11.73 9.66
N LYS A 207 5.90 -11.71 8.36
CA LYS A 207 5.22 -12.50 7.34
C LYS A 207 6.24 -13.24 6.49
N LYS A 208 5.86 -14.43 6.00
CA LYS A 208 6.61 -15.21 5.03
C LYS A 208 5.84 -15.26 3.72
N VAL A 209 6.49 -14.82 2.64
CA VAL A 209 5.92 -14.79 1.29
C VAL A 209 6.63 -15.82 0.44
N TYR A 210 5.90 -16.80 -0.09
CA TYR A 210 6.46 -17.87 -0.90
C TYR A 210 5.40 -18.51 -1.80
N TYR A 211 5.85 -19.35 -2.73
CA TYR A 211 4.96 -20.19 -3.52
C TYR A 211 4.75 -21.52 -2.82
N ASP A 212 3.51 -21.84 -2.48
CA ASP A 212 3.16 -23.11 -1.85
C ASP A 212 2.83 -24.14 -2.94
N GLN A 213 3.69 -25.16 -3.08
CA GLN A 213 3.54 -26.19 -4.09
C GLN A 213 2.30 -27.06 -3.84
N ALA A 214 1.95 -27.32 -2.58
CA ALA A 214 0.78 -28.13 -2.22
C ALA A 214 -0.53 -27.43 -2.57
N LEU A 215 -0.58 -26.09 -2.38
CA LEU A 215 -1.71 -25.25 -2.76
C LEU A 215 -1.61 -24.76 -4.21
N SER A 216 -0.46 -24.96 -4.87
CA SER A 216 -0.17 -24.46 -6.23
C SER A 216 -0.45 -22.97 -6.41
N ARG A 217 -0.12 -22.17 -5.40
CA ARG A 217 -0.35 -20.72 -5.39
C ARG A 217 0.61 -19.95 -4.47
N ALA A 218 0.76 -18.65 -4.72
CA ALA A 218 1.46 -17.76 -3.80
C ALA A 218 0.68 -17.60 -2.50
N VAL A 219 1.41 -17.51 -1.39
CA VAL A 219 0.86 -17.30 -0.05
C VAL A 219 1.68 -16.25 0.71
N SER A 220 1.02 -15.55 1.64
CA SER A 220 1.65 -14.65 2.60
C SER A 220 1.11 -15.00 3.99
N LYS A 221 1.93 -15.69 4.79
CA LYS A 221 1.56 -16.19 6.11
C LYS A 221 2.15 -15.33 7.21
N PHE A 222 1.38 -15.10 8.25
CA PHE A 222 1.84 -14.50 9.49
C PHE A 222 2.78 -15.46 10.22
N ILE A 223 3.82 -14.90 10.84
CA ILE A 223 4.73 -15.58 11.74
C ILE A 223 4.71 -14.79 13.04
N ALA A 224 4.42 -15.48 14.14
CA ALA A 224 4.43 -14.89 15.46
C ALA A 224 5.84 -14.38 15.82
N PRO A 225 5.96 -13.35 16.67
CA PRO A 225 7.25 -12.78 17.04
C PRO A 225 8.22 -13.78 17.66
N GLU A 226 7.71 -14.77 18.39
CA GLU A 226 8.46 -15.87 18.99
C GLU A 226 9.00 -16.86 17.96
N ASP A 227 8.27 -17.08 16.86
CA ASP A 227 8.56 -18.10 15.85
C ASP A 227 9.61 -17.66 14.82
N LEU A 228 10.02 -16.37 14.81
CA LEU A 228 11.13 -15.93 13.97
C LEU A 228 12.29 -15.45 14.83
N ILE A 229 13.35 -16.26 14.87
CA ILE A 229 14.55 -15.99 15.66
C ILE A 229 15.60 -15.36 14.75
N VAL A 230 16.05 -14.17 15.11
CA VAL A 230 17.10 -13.41 14.42
C VAL A 230 18.05 -12.85 15.47
N PRO A 231 19.38 -12.83 15.23
CA PRO A 231 20.34 -12.25 16.16
C PRO A 231 19.92 -10.81 16.53
N TYR A 232 19.95 -10.49 17.84
CA TYR A 232 19.50 -9.18 18.32
C TYR A 232 20.29 -8.01 17.73
N GLU A 233 21.55 -8.26 17.37
CA GLU A 233 22.47 -7.25 16.82
C GLU A 233 22.24 -6.98 15.33
N ALA A 234 21.44 -7.79 14.63
CA ALA A 234 21.15 -7.59 13.23
C ALA A 234 20.41 -6.26 12.98
N SER A 235 20.79 -5.56 11.92
CA SER A 235 20.14 -4.29 11.53
C SER A 235 18.77 -4.52 10.90
N ASP A 236 18.67 -5.50 10.01
CA ASP A 236 17.47 -5.88 9.28
C ASP A 236 17.52 -7.36 8.84
N ILE A 237 16.41 -7.87 8.28
CA ILE A 237 16.33 -9.27 7.79
C ILE A 237 17.29 -9.55 6.63
N LEU A 238 17.54 -8.56 5.77
CA LEU A 238 18.38 -8.76 4.58
C LEU A 238 19.85 -8.90 4.96
N SER A 239 20.31 -8.07 5.90
CA SER A 239 21.68 -8.06 6.40
C SER A 239 21.94 -9.11 7.48
N ALA A 240 20.90 -9.71 8.04
CA ALA A 240 21.04 -10.74 9.06
C ALA A 240 21.78 -11.97 8.50
N GLU A 241 22.82 -12.41 9.18
CA GLU A 241 23.58 -13.60 8.82
C GLU A 241 22.72 -14.87 8.89
N ARG A 242 21.83 -14.91 9.88
CA ARG A 242 20.93 -16.03 10.12
C ARG A 242 19.53 -15.58 10.45
N VAL A 243 18.53 -16.26 9.88
CA VAL A 243 17.10 -16.08 10.16
C VAL A 243 16.50 -17.46 10.34
N THR A 244 16.02 -17.77 11.53
CA THR A 244 15.44 -19.08 11.87
C THR A 244 13.94 -18.97 12.05
N HIS A 245 13.19 -19.72 11.26
CA HIS A 245 11.73 -19.87 11.38
C HIS A 245 11.42 -21.17 12.13
N VAL A 246 10.74 -21.06 13.26
CA VAL A 246 10.29 -22.16 14.10
C VAL A 246 8.93 -22.62 13.58
N ILE A 247 8.80 -23.89 13.24
CA ILE A 247 7.59 -24.44 12.64
C ILE A 247 7.13 -25.65 13.47
N SER A 248 5.91 -25.63 13.96
CA SER A 248 5.28 -26.82 14.55
C SER A 248 4.63 -27.65 13.48
N MET A 249 5.08 -28.91 13.30
CA MET A 249 4.60 -29.82 12.25
C MET A 249 4.15 -31.15 12.80
N SER A 250 3.01 -31.63 12.36
CA SER A 250 2.54 -32.99 12.70
C SER A 250 3.45 -34.05 12.06
N LYS A 251 3.58 -35.21 12.71
CA LYS A 251 4.35 -36.36 12.16
C LYS A 251 3.85 -36.76 10.76
N ASN A 252 2.54 -36.60 10.51
CA ASN A 252 1.95 -36.93 9.20
C ASN A 252 2.35 -35.89 8.12
N GLU A 253 2.47 -34.65 8.49
CA GLU A 253 2.89 -33.59 7.57
C GLU A 253 4.37 -33.73 7.20
N ILE A 254 5.23 -33.99 8.18
CA ILE A 254 6.65 -34.31 7.92
C ILE A 254 6.74 -35.53 6.98
N ARG A 255 5.96 -36.59 7.25
CA ARG A 255 5.94 -37.78 6.37
C ARG A 255 5.49 -37.47 4.94
N LYS A 256 4.51 -36.59 4.74
CA LYS A 256 4.14 -36.12 3.40
C LYS A 256 5.31 -35.44 2.70
N GLN A 257 6.01 -34.56 3.40
CA GLN A 257 7.17 -33.86 2.83
C GLN A 257 8.33 -34.81 2.49
N GLN A 258 8.51 -35.88 3.26
CA GLN A 258 9.47 -36.94 2.95
C GLN A 258 9.06 -37.72 1.67
N LEU A 259 7.77 -38.08 1.54
CA LEU A 259 7.26 -38.79 0.39
C LEU A 259 7.30 -37.98 -0.92
N THR A 260 7.21 -36.68 -0.82
CA THR A 260 7.34 -35.76 -1.97
C THR A 260 8.80 -35.50 -2.36
N GLY A 261 9.79 -36.00 -1.58
CA GLY A 261 11.22 -35.72 -1.79
C GLY A 261 11.63 -34.29 -1.39
N PHE A 262 10.74 -33.57 -0.71
CA PHE A 262 11.09 -32.25 -0.18
C PHE A 262 12.01 -32.38 1.05
N TYR A 263 11.71 -33.30 1.94
CA TYR A 263 12.56 -33.72 3.06
C TYR A 263 13.23 -35.07 2.76
N ALA A 264 14.43 -35.30 3.28
CA ALA A 264 15.09 -36.57 3.22
C ALA A 264 14.30 -37.67 3.98
N ASP A 265 14.21 -38.86 3.42
CA ASP A 265 13.50 -40.01 4.04
C ASP A 265 14.34 -40.61 5.18
N ILE A 266 14.28 -39.94 6.34
CA ILE A 266 15.05 -40.29 7.54
C ILE A 266 14.07 -40.69 8.64
N GLU A 267 14.38 -41.74 9.39
CA GLU A 267 13.63 -42.14 10.58
C GLU A 267 13.92 -41.15 11.73
N LEU A 268 12.94 -40.37 12.11
CA LEU A 268 13.07 -39.39 13.20
C LEU A 268 12.97 -40.10 14.56
N LYS A 269 14.10 -40.17 15.26
CA LYS A 269 14.20 -40.70 16.61
C LYS A 269 14.04 -39.59 17.61
N GLY A 270 13.54 -39.93 18.78
CA GLY A 270 13.33 -39.00 19.88
C GLY A 270 11.83 -38.93 20.27
N ASP A 271 11.60 -38.97 21.55
CA ASP A 271 10.26 -38.83 22.12
C ASP A 271 9.87 -37.36 22.12
N SER A 272 8.71 -37.05 21.59
CA SER A 272 8.16 -35.68 21.59
C SER A 272 7.78 -35.16 22.99
N TYR A 273 8.19 -35.89 24.06
CA TYR A 273 7.85 -35.56 25.45
C TYR A 273 8.65 -34.37 26.03
N VAL A 274 9.77 -34.03 25.44
CA VAL A 274 10.66 -33.00 26.00
C VAL A 274 10.86 -31.89 24.97
N SER A 275 9.87 -31.11 24.69
CA SER A 275 10.13 -29.80 24.13
C SER A 275 10.32 -28.83 25.30
N ASN A 276 11.41 -28.10 25.31
CA ASN A 276 11.56 -26.93 26.16
C ASN A 276 10.55 -25.89 25.64
N ARG A 277 9.39 -25.81 26.30
CA ARG A 277 8.41 -24.75 26.02
C ARG A 277 9.05 -23.41 26.35
N SER A 278 8.85 -22.44 25.50
CA SER A 278 9.24 -21.08 25.82
C SER A 278 8.28 -20.48 26.85
N ASP A 279 8.77 -19.56 27.68
CA ASP A 279 7.93 -18.81 28.63
C ASP A 279 6.74 -18.11 27.91
N ILE A 280 6.90 -17.78 26.65
CA ILE A 280 5.86 -17.15 25.80
C ILE A 280 4.74 -18.16 25.49
N GLU A 281 5.10 -19.36 25.02
CA GLU A 281 4.11 -20.43 24.74
C GLU A 281 3.32 -20.80 25.99
N GLU A 282 3.98 -20.87 27.16
CA GLU A 282 3.30 -21.15 28.42
C GLU A 282 2.28 -20.06 28.75
N GLU A 283 2.63 -18.79 28.60
CA GLU A 283 1.75 -17.67 28.88
C GLU A 283 0.58 -17.58 27.90
N VAL A 284 0.81 -17.85 26.61
CA VAL A 284 -0.23 -17.90 25.59
C VAL A 284 -1.22 -19.02 25.87
N ASP A 285 -0.72 -20.24 26.17
CA ASP A 285 -1.59 -21.38 26.55
C ASP A 285 -2.42 -21.08 27.81
N GLU A 286 -1.84 -20.39 28.79
CA GLU A 286 -2.58 -19.97 30.00
C GLU A 286 -3.68 -18.95 29.67
N ILE A 287 -3.42 -18.00 28.75
CA ILE A 287 -4.42 -17.00 28.30
C ILE A 287 -5.56 -17.71 27.54
N GLU A 288 -5.23 -18.66 26.67
CA GLU A 288 -6.20 -19.43 25.88
C GLU A 288 -6.93 -20.50 26.71
N GLY A 289 -6.44 -20.78 27.93
CA GLY A 289 -6.98 -21.82 28.79
C GLY A 289 -6.63 -23.23 28.30
N MET A 290 -5.57 -23.34 27.50
CA MET A 290 -5.08 -24.62 26.98
C MET A 290 -4.27 -25.34 28.03
N GLN A 291 -4.46 -26.65 28.11
CA GLN A 291 -3.62 -27.51 28.98
C GLN A 291 -2.50 -28.14 28.13
N PRO A 292 -1.27 -28.24 28.67
CA PRO A 292 -0.19 -28.89 27.95
C PRO A 292 -0.59 -30.29 27.50
N ASN A 293 -0.51 -30.55 26.20
CA ASN A 293 -0.80 -31.85 25.64
C ASN A 293 0.48 -32.71 25.70
N TYR A 294 0.53 -33.66 26.63
CA TYR A 294 1.63 -34.63 26.81
C TYR A 294 1.42 -35.91 25.98
N SER A 295 0.65 -35.86 24.90
CA SER A 295 0.40 -37.05 24.07
C SER A 295 1.54 -37.37 23.13
N GLU A 296 1.69 -38.68 22.79
CA GLU A 296 2.63 -39.17 21.74
C GLU A 296 2.39 -38.53 20.35
N ASN A 297 1.23 -37.91 20.16
CA ASN A 297 0.84 -37.29 18.89
C ASN A 297 1.11 -35.80 18.87
N ARG A 298 1.92 -35.25 19.80
CA ARG A 298 2.32 -33.83 19.75
C ARG A 298 3.10 -33.56 18.48
N ASP A 299 2.89 -32.35 17.95
CA ASP A 299 3.64 -31.83 16.80
C ASP A 299 5.15 -31.71 17.16
N ARG A 300 5.97 -31.85 16.14
CA ARG A 300 7.42 -31.72 16.24
C ARG A 300 7.83 -30.31 15.88
N THR A 301 8.83 -29.79 16.57
CA THR A 301 9.42 -28.48 16.26
C THR A 301 10.48 -28.66 15.19
N VAL A 302 10.29 -27.98 14.07
CA VAL A 302 11.22 -27.96 12.94
C VAL A 302 11.77 -26.54 12.78
N TYR A 303 13.09 -26.41 12.77
CA TYR A 303 13.79 -25.17 12.48
C TYR A 303 14.10 -25.05 11.00
N GLU A 304 13.61 -24.04 10.33
CA GLU A 304 14.00 -23.66 8.98
C GLU A 304 14.95 -22.45 9.09
N VAL A 305 16.23 -22.71 8.84
CA VAL A 305 17.33 -21.77 9.09
C VAL A 305 17.87 -21.24 7.78
N HIS A 306 17.66 -19.97 7.50
CA HIS A 306 18.26 -19.27 6.37
C HIS A 306 19.60 -18.69 6.82
N THR A 307 20.71 -19.28 6.38
CA THR A 307 22.06 -18.94 6.85
C THR A 307 23.07 -18.94 5.71
N ILE A 308 24.29 -18.51 6.00
CA ILE A 308 25.41 -18.45 5.06
C ILE A 308 26.42 -19.51 5.51
N LEU A 309 26.70 -20.48 4.65
CA LEU A 309 27.57 -21.61 4.95
C LEU A 309 28.69 -21.73 3.94
N ASP A 310 29.82 -22.28 4.38
CA ASP A 310 30.89 -22.81 3.55
C ASP A 310 30.87 -24.34 3.69
N LEU A 311 30.47 -25.00 2.61
CA LEU A 311 30.26 -26.45 2.60
C LEU A 311 31.34 -27.10 1.76
N ASP A 312 32.09 -28.05 2.36
CA ASP A 312 33.11 -28.83 1.69
C ASP A 312 32.54 -29.53 0.44
N GLY A 313 33.12 -29.27 -0.72
CA GLY A 313 32.68 -29.82 -2.00
C GLY A 313 31.59 -29.06 -2.72
N TYR A 314 31.08 -27.96 -2.12
CA TYR A 314 30.07 -27.04 -2.67
C TYR A 314 30.52 -25.58 -2.55
N GLU A 315 31.84 -25.35 -2.47
CA GLU A 315 32.44 -24.02 -2.34
C GLU A 315 32.15 -23.17 -3.60
N ASP A 316 32.17 -21.86 -3.43
CA ASP A 316 32.14 -20.95 -4.55
C ASP A 316 33.47 -21.02 -5.33
N ILE A 317 33.42 -21.36 -6.64
CA ILE A 317 34.58 -21.49 -7.50
C ILE A 317 34.72 -20.25 -8.38
N GLY A 318 35.89 -19.61 -8.29
CA GLY A 318 36.24 -18.47 -9.12
C GLY A 318 36.51 -18.85 -10.59
N ALA A 319 36.65 -17.83 -11.44
CA ALA A 319 36.98 -18.01 -12.87
C ALA A 319 38.34 -18.72 -13.10
N ASP A 320 39.20 -18.76 -12.08
CA ASP A 320 40.50 -19.44 -12.05
C ASP A 320 40.43 -20.93 -11.58
N GLY A 321 39.20 -21.43 -11.34
CA GLY A 321 38.96 -22.80 -10.87
C GLY A 321 39.33 -23.05 -9.41
N GLN A 322 39.69 -22.02 -8.63
CA GLN A 322 39.98 -22.14 -7.20
C GLN A 322 38.82 -21.71 -6.35
N PRO A 323 38.64 -22.25 -5.12
CA PRO A 323 37.66 -21.79 -4.18
C PRO A 323 37.86 -20.31 -3.84
N THR A 324 36.80 -19.50 -3.91
CA THR A 324 36.87 -18.06 -3.60
C THR A 324 36.90 -17.78 -2.10
N GLY A 325 36.54 -18.76 -1.26
CA GLY A 325 36.31 -18.61 0.17
C GLY A 325 35.06 -17.80 0.51
N LEU A 326 34.16 -17.57 -0.46
CA LEU A 326 32.86 -16.93 -0.26
C LEU A 326 31.89 -17.94 0.34
N LYS A 327 31.31 -17.62 1.50
CA LYS A 327 30.24 -18.42 2.07
C LYS A 327 28.95 -18.18 1.27
N LEU A 328 28.23 -19.25 0.95
CA LEU A 328 27.02 -19.22 0.15
C LEU A 328 25.75 -19.28 1.01
N PRO A 329 24.63 -18.68 0.55
CA PRO A 329 23.35 -18.76 1.24
C PRO A 329 22.70 -20.13 1.08
N TYR A 330 22.28 -20.73 2.21
CA TYR A 330 21.54 -21.99 2.27
C TYR A 330 20.33 -21.90 3.17
N ILE A 331 19.38 -22.81 2.96
CA ILE A 331 18.27 -23.10 3.87
C ILE A 331 18.50 -24.48 4.46
N VAL A 332 18.67 -24.52 5.77
CA VAL A 332 18.88 -25.76 6.54
C VAL A 332 17.60 -26.04 7.32
N THR A 333 16.98 -27.18 7.13
CA THR A 333 15.80 -27.61 7.89
C THR A 333 16.19 -28.71 8.84
N ILE A 334 16.00 -28.50 10.14
CA ILE A 334 16.42 -29.40 11.23
C ILE A 334 15.22 -29.72 12.12
N ASP A 335 15.06 -31.00 12.46
CA ASP A 335 14.12 -31.40 13.50
C ASP A 335 14.80 -31.28 14.88
N GLU A 336 14.20 -30.49 15.78
CA GLU A 336 14.75 -30.19 17.10
C GLU A 336 14.97 -31.44 17.96
N GLN A 337 13.98 -32.37 17.98
CA GLN A 337 14.00 -33.52 18.87
C GLN A 337 15.01 -34.59 18.44
N SER A 338 15.14 -34.83 17.13
CA SER A 338 16.11 -35.81 16.60
C SER A 338 17.47 -35.21 16.27
N GLN A 339 17.57 -33.87 16.23
CA GLN A 339 18.78 -33.13 15.81
C GLN A 339 19.27 -33.52 14.42
N GLN A 340 18.35 -33.94 13.54
CA GLN A 340 18.69 -34.40 12.19
C GLN A 340 18.27 -33.33 11.16
N ILE A 341 19.12 -33.14 10.17
CA ILE A 341 18.84 -32.25 9.04
C ILE A 341 17.89 -32.99 8.08
N LEU A 342 16.72 -32.40 7.86
CA LEU A 342 15.70 -32.91 6.93
C LEU A 342 15.93 -32.42 5.51
N ALA A 343 16.39 -31.18 5.36
CA ALA A 343 16.67 -30.59 4.07
C ALA A 343 17.82 -29.58 4.17
N LEU A 344 18.63 -29.53 3.11
CA LEU A 344 19.68 -28.54 2.89
C LEU A 344 19.62 -28.10 1.43
N ARG A 345 19.21 -26.86 1.21
CA ARG A 345 18.99 -26.32 -0.14
C ARG A 345 19.69 -25.00 -0.34
N ARG A 346 20.11 -24.72 -1.59
CA ARG A 346 20.68 -23.43 -1.98
C ARG A 346 19.63 -22.34 -1.90
N ASN A 347 19.98 -21.17 -1.37
CA ASN A 347 19.10 -20.03 -1.22
C ASN A 347 19.55 -18.83 -2.07
N TYR A 348 19.92 -19.10 -3.31
CA TYR A 348 20.31 -18.10 -4.31
C TYR A 348 19.90 -18.57 -5.70
N ALA A 349 19.82 -17.66 -6.66
CA ALA A 349 19.48 -18.02 -8.04
C ALA A 349 20.72 -18.56 -8.76
N GLU A 350 20.58 -19.66 -9.51
CA GLU A 350 21.67 -20.30 -10.25
C GLU A 350 22.40 -19.34 -11.19
N GLN A 351 21.65 -18.44 -11.84
CA GLN A 351 22.15 -17.47 -12.82
C GLN A 351 22.71 -16.19 -12.19
N ASP A 352 22.59 -16.01 -10.86
CA ASP A 352 23.09 -14.80 -10.18
C ASP A 352 24.60 -14.92 -9.94
N PRO A 353 25.44 -14.09 -10.60
CA PRO A 353 26.88 -14.13 -10.39
C PRO A 353 27.31 -13.68 -9.00
N LEU A 354 26.46 -12.94 -8.28
CA LEU A 354 26.73 -12.49 -6.91
C LEU A 354 26.16 -13.44 -5.85
N LYS A 355 25.41 -14.46 -6.25
CA LYS A 355 24.78 -15.47 -5.39
C LYS A 355 24.10 -14.85 -4.16
N GLN A 356 23.28 -13.81 -4.43
CA GLN A 356 22.59 -13.06 -3.39
C GLN A 356 21.51 -13.92 -2.72
N LYS A 357 21.40 -13.78 -1.39
CA LYS A 357 20.38 -14.45 -0.59
C LYS A 357 18.96 -14.08 -1.06
N ILE A 358 18.13 -15.07 -1.38
CA ILE A 358 16.72 -14.87 -1.64
C ILE A 358 16.01 -14.63 -0.31
N ASN A 359 15.25 -13.54 -0.23
CA ASN A 359 14.47 -13.19 0.96
C ASN A 359 13.01 -13.63 0.82
N TYR A 360 12.48 -14.25 1.86
CA TYR A 360 11.09 -14.68 1.97
C TYR A 360 10.33 -13.95 3.09
N PHE A 361 11.03 -13.26 3.96
CA PHE A 361 10.48 -12.69 5.19
C PHE A 361 10.29 -11.19 5.10
N VAL A 362 9.21 -10.72 5.70
CA VAL A 362 8.91 -9.29 5.84
C VAL A 362 8.75 -8.98 7.32
N GLN A 363 9.49 -7.99 7.80
CA GLN A 363 9.36 -7.50 9.16
C GLN A 363 8.43 -6.29 9.23
N TYR A 364 7.44 -6.36 10.10
CA TYR A 364 6.61 -5.24 10.52
C TYR A 364 7.12 -4.74 11.87
N LYS A 365 7.38 -3.44 12.00
CA LYS A 365 7.83 -2.80 13.24
C LYS A 365 6.82 -1.77 13.72
N PHE A 366 6.41 -1.87 14.98
CA PHE A 366 5.57 -0.86 15.63
C PHE A 366 6.38 0.42 15.87
N LEU A 367 7.44 0.34 16.65
CA LEU A 367 8.47 1.36 16.81
C LEU A 367 9.85 0.74 16.59
N PRO A 368 10.82 1.50 16.04
CA PRO A 368 12.18 1.01 15.94
C PRO A 368 12.75 0.77 17.33
N GLY A 369 13.36 -0.41 17.52
CA GLY A 369 14.09 -0.78 18.71
C GLY A 369 15.56 -0.34 18.66
N LEU A 370 16.30 -0.67 19.70
CA LEU A 370 17.76 -0.46 19.75
C LEU A 370 18.54 -1.60 19.06
N GLY A 371 17.90 -2.74 18.81
CA GLY A 371 18.40 -3.88 18.06
C GLY A 371 17.43 -4.28 16.96
N PHE A 372 17.46 -5.55 16.57
CA PHE A 372 16.62 -6.09 15.51
C PHE A 372 15.13 -5.93 15.80
N TYR A 373 14.69 -6.30 17.01
CA TYR A 373 13.29 -6.29 17.39
C TYR A 373 12.81 -4.88 17.73
N GLY A 374 11.58 -4.56 17.32
CA GLY A 374 10.93 -3.28 17.61
C GLY A 374 10.43 -3.19 19.05
N LEU A 375 10.06 -1.99 19.44
CA LEU A 375 9.44 -1.70 20.74
C LEU A 375 7.92 -1.65 20.58
N GLY A 376 7.19 -2.44 21.36
CA GLY A 376 5.73 -2.46 21.41
C GLY A 376 5.17 -1.67 22.59
N LEU A 377 3.86 -1.67 22.74
CA LEU A 377 3.15 -1.08 23.88
C LEU A 377 3.55 -1.74 25.21
N SER A 378 3.87 -3.04 25.21
CA SER A 378 4.41 -3.72 26.40
C SER A 378 5.65 -3.02 26.94
N HIS A 379 6.56 -2.60 26.06
CA HIS A 379 7.77 -1.87 26.41
C HIS A 379 7.48 -0.43 26.87
N MET A 380 6.48 0.21 26.30
CA MET A 380 6.20 1.63 26.52
C MET A 380 5.29 1.88 27.74
N ILE A 381 4.21 1.13 27.84
CA ILE A 381 3.18 1.31 28.89
C ILE A 381 3.00 0.11 29.80
N GLY A 382 3.75 -0.98 29.61
CA GLY A 382 3.68 -2.18 30.46
C GLY A 382 3.92 -1.87 31.94
N GLY A 383 4.92 -1.01 32.25
CA GLY A 383 5.19 -0.55 33.61
C GLY A 383 4.02 0.25 34.21
N LEU A 384 3.33 1.08 33.40
CA LEU A 384 2.13 1.80 33.84
C LEU A 384 0.96 0.86 34.07
N SER A 385 0.76 -0.13 33.18
CA SER A 385 -0.27 -1.17 33.36
C SER A 385 -0.05 -1.98 34.62
N LYS A 386 1.19 -2.37 34.91
CA LYS A 386 1.59 -3.08 36.13
C LYS A 386 1.29 -2.25 37.39
N ALA A 387 1.64 -0.96 37.38
CA ALA A 387 1.38 -0.05 38.48
C ALA A 387 -0.13 0.18 38.67
N ALA A 388 -0.89 0.43 37.61
CA ALA A 388 -2.34 0.60 37.67
C ALA A 388 -3.04 -0.66 38.21
N THR A 389 -2.65 -1.84 37.75
CA THR A 389 -3.13 -3.13 38.22
C THR A 389 -2.85 -3.32 39.72
N SER A 390 -1.62 -3.00 40.15
CA SER A 390 -1.25 -3.10 41.56
C SER A 390 -2.10 -2.20 42.46
N ILE A 391 -2.33 -0.95 42.04
CA ILE A 391 -3.17 -0.01 42.82
C ILE A 391 -4.63 -0.44 42.81
N LEU A 392 -5.15 -0.89 41.66
CA LEU A 392 -6.51 -1.39 41.52
C LEU A 392 -6.76 -2.58 42.45
N ARG A 393 -5.84 -3.55 42.51
CA ARG A 393 -5.86 -4.69 43.42
C ARG A 393 -5.87 -4.23 44.89
N GLN A 394 -4.98 -3.29 45.29
CA GLN A 394 -4.93 -2.74 46.63
C GLN A 394 -6.24 -2.03 47.02
N LEU A 395 -6.87 -1.30 46.11
CA LEU A 395 -8.16 -0.64 46.36
C LEU A 395 -9.28 -1.64 46.55
N ILE A 396 -9.35 -2.69 45.75
CA ILE A 396 -10.36 -3.76 45.86
C ILE A 396 -10.13 -4.56 47.15
N ASP A 397 -8.90 -4.93 47.44
CA ASP A 397 -8.53 -5.69 48.62
C ASP A 397 -8.81 -4.90 49.91
N ALA A 398 -8.47 -3.60 49.93
CA ALA A 398 -8.81 -2.72 51.07
C ALA A 398 -10.33 -2.60 51.26
N GLY A 399 -11.08 -2.47 50.16
CA GLY A 399 -12.56 -2.46 50.17
C GLY A 399 -13.14 -3.77 50.69
N THR A 400 -12.58 -4.91 50.26
CA THR A 400 -13.00 -6.25 50.69
C THR A 400 -12.78 -6.42 52.20
N ILE A 401 -11.59 -6.08 52.73
CA ILE A 401 -11.29 -6.17 54.15
C ILE A 401 -12.12 -5.16 54.95
N ALA A 402 -12.38 -3.96 54.42
CA ALA A 402 -13.19 -2.97 55.13
C ALA A 402 -14.67 -3.39 55.22
N ASN A 403 -15.21 -4.08 54.22
CA ASN A 403 -16.60 -4.56 54.18
C ASN A 403 -16.78 -5.91 54.90
N LEU A 404 -15.72 -6.71 55.06
CA LEU A 404 -15.73 -7.97 55.80
C LEU A 404 -14.88 -7.81 57.06
N PRO A 405 -15.44 -7.19 58.11
CA PRO A 405 -14.69 -6.88 59.33
C PRO A 405 -14.22 -8.16 60.00
N ALA A 406 -12.91 -8.29 60.15
CA ALA A 406 -12.25 -9.31 60.96
C ALA A 406 -11.92 -8.71 62.34
N GLY A 407 -11.72 -9.55 63.35
CA GLY A 407 -11.43 -9.11 64.67
C GLY A 407 -10.77 -10.19 65.50
N PHE A 408 -10.34 -9.82 66.68
CA PHE A 408 -9.84 -10.75 67.72
C PHE A 408 -10.95 -11.04 68.67
N LYS A 409 -11.14 -12.32 68.99
CA LYS A 409 -11.98 -12.76 70.10
C LYS A 409 -11.11 -13.16 71.33
N ALA A 410 -11.55 -12.82 72.51
CA ALA A 410 -10.89 -13.22 73.75
C ALA A 410 -10.88 -14.76 73.92
N ARG A 411 -9.77 -15.29 74.37
CA ARG A 411 -9.65 -16.75 74.60
C ARG A 411 -10.71 -17.25 75.60
N GLY A 412 -11.54 -18.17 75.11
CA GLY A 412 -12.62 -18.76 75.90
C GLY A 412 -14.02 -18.27 75.54
N MET A 413 -14.12 -17.27 74.66
CA MET A 413 -15.39 -16.87 74.03
C MET A 413 -15.80 -17.90 73.00
N ARG A 414 -17.02 -18.41 73.07
CA ARG A 414 -17.60 -19.36 72.12
C ARG A 414 -18.78 -18.68 71.43
N ILE A 415 -18.80 -18.77 70.17
CA ILE A 415 -19.91 -18.37 69.33
C ILE A 415 -20.57 -19.66 68.87
N ARG A 416 -21.88 -19.79 69.02
CA ARG A 416 -22.61 -20.98 68.51
C ARG A 416 -22.59 -20.99 67.00
N ASP A 417 -22.33 -22.12 66.42
CA ASP A 417 -22.26 -22.37 65.03
C ASP A 417 -21.23 -21.42 64.24
N GLU A 418 -20.03 -21.26 64.92
CA GLU A 418 -18.95 -20.37 64.44
C GLU A 418 -18.44 -20.74 63.00
N ASP A 419 -18.56 -22.00 62.62
CA ASP A 419 -18.07 -22.53 61.34
C ASP A 419 -19.10 -22.32 60.21
N GLU A 420 -20.34 -21.87 60.48
CA GLU A 420 -21.35 -21.60 59.50
C GLU A 420 -21.46 -20.09 59.15
N PRO A 421 -21.66 -19.69 57.87
CA PRO A 421 -21.89 -18.31 57.52
C PRO A 421 -23.16 -17.74 58.16
N LEU A 422 -23.11 -16.50 58.69
CA LEU A 422 -24.26 -15.78 59.23
C LEU A 422 -25.32 -15.53 58.13
N GLN A 423 -26.58 -15.88 58.40
CA GLN A 423 -27.70 -15.55 57.53
C GLN A 423 -28.21 -14.12 57.77
N PRO A 424 -28.68 -13.40 56.75
CA PRO A 424 -29.27 -12.08 56.95
C PRO A 424 -30.45 -12.13 57.96
N GLY A 425 -30.35 -11.36 59.08
CA GLY A 425 -31.34 -11.32 60.14
C GLY A 425 -31.18 -12.37 61.26
N GLU A 426 -30.10 -13.18 61.24
CA GLU A 426 -29.79 -14.18 62.25
C GLU A 426 -29.14 -13.55 63.46
N PHE A 427 -29.54 -14.00 64.66
CA PHE A 427 -28.89 -13.67 65.95
C PHE A 427 -28.30 -14.96 66.53
N ARG A 428 -27.01 -14.96 66.86
CA ARG A 428 -26.32 -16.09 67.44
C ARG A 428 -26.05 -15.90 68.93
N ASP A 429 -26.17 -16.94 69.64
CA ASP A 429 -25.81 -16.95 71.06
C ASP A 429 -24.29 -16.94 71.25
N ILE A 430 -23.78 -16.08 72.14
CA ILE A 430 -22.37 -15.92 72.42
C ILE A 430 -22.15 -16.13 73.89
N ASP A 431 -21.35 -17.18 74.28
CA ASP A 431 -20.91 -17.42 75.68
C ASP A 431 -19.65 -16.58 75.94
N THR A 432 -19.70 -15.73 76.93
CA THR A 432 -18.57 -14.91 77.39
C THR A 432 -18.09 -15.32 78.78
N THR A 433 -16.75 -15.42 78.91
CA THR A 433 -16.10 -15.80 80.17
C THR A 433 -16.03 -14.69 81.23
N GLY A 434 -16.78 -13.59 81.10
CA GLY A 434 -16.80 -12.43 81.97
C GLY A 434 -16.45 -11.15 81.20
N GLY A 435 -16.98 -10.00 81.62
CA GLY A 435 -16.81 -8.73 80.92
C GLY A 435 -17.90 -8.44 79.83
N SER A 436 -17.89 -7.26 79.27
CA SER A 436 -18.83 -6.90 78.22
C SER A 436 -18.44 -7.54 76.90
N LEU A 437 -19.39 -7.85 76.02
CA LEU A 437 -19.16 -8.37 74.65
C LEU A 437 -18.17 -7.48 73.87
N ARG A 438 -18.19 -6.16 74.14
CA ARG A 438 -17.32 -5.18 73.56
C ARG A 438 -15.85 -5.26 73.95
N GLU A 439 -15.58 -5.80 75.15
CA GLU A 439 -14.22 -6.00 75.66
C GLU A 439 -13.62 -7.31 75.10
N ASN A 440 -14.48 -8.29 74.87
CA ASN A 440 -14.11 -9.59 74.33
C ASN A 440 -13.97 -9.74 72.87
N LEU A 441 -14.51 -8.79 72.07
CA LEU A 441 -14.42 -8.68 70.64
C LEU A 441 -13.76 -7.35 70.22
N ILE A 442 -12.58 -7.43 69.68
CA ILE A 442 -11.82 -6.27 69.25
C ILE A 442 -11.80 -6.32 67.67
N PRO A 443 -12.57 -5.48 66.96
CA PRO A 443 -12.48 -5.42 65.51
C PRO A 443 -11.10 -4.91 65.12
N LEU A 444 -10.52 -5.47 64.05
CA LEU A 444 -9.29 -4.93 63.48
C LEU A 444 -9.56 -3.49 62.94
N PRO A 445 -8.66 -2.54 63.31
CA PRO A 445 -8.79 -1.17 62.83
C PRO A 445 -8.42 -1.12 61.33
N VAL A 446 -9.33 -1.54 60.49
CA VAL A 446 -9.17 -1.50 59.05
C VAL A 446 -9.44 -0.07 58.54
N LYS A 447 -8.56 0.45 57.72
CA LYS A 447 -8.75 1.75 57.08
C LYS A 447 -9.57 1.58 55.79
N GLU A 448 -10.43 2.56 55.53
CA GLU A 448 -11.13 2.66 54.24
C GLU A 448 -10.15 2.78 53.08
N PRO A 449 -10.56 2.37 51.86
CA PRO A 449 -9.76 2.55 50.65
C PRO A 449 -9.29 4.00 50.50
N SER A 450 -8.01 4.19 50.19
CA SER A 450 -7.41 5.52 50.13
C SER A 450 -7.84 6.30 48.89
N ASN A 451 -8.45 7.47 49.09
CA ASN A 451 -8.77 8.39 47.97
C ASN A 451 -7.52 8.86 47.18
N VAL A 452 -6.34 8.89 47.85
CA VAL A 452 -5.09 9.23 47.17
C VAL A 452 -4.68 8.14 46.17
N LEU A 453 -4.87 6.85 46.52
CA LEU A 453 -4.62 5.76 45.57
C LEU A 453 -5.57 5.79 44.38
N MET A 454 -6.84 6.16 44.59
CA MET A 454 -7.81 6.30 43.52
C MET A 454 -7.44 7.45 42.58
N GLN A 455 -7.00 8.60 43.11
CA GLN A 455 -6.50 9.71 42.28
C GLN A 455 -5.23 9.32 41.54
N LEU A 456 -4.30 8.59 42.18
CA LEU A 456 -3.09 8.09 41.53
C LEU A 456 -3.42 7.12 40.40
N LEU A 457 -4.37 6.21 40.61
CA LEU A 457 -4.87 5.32 39.53
C LEU A 457 -5.39 6.13 38.33
N GLY A 458 -6.22 7.15 38.57
CA GLY A 458 -6.72 8.03 37.50
C GLY A 458 -5.59 8.72 36.73
N MET A 459 -4.57 9.24 37.44
CA MET A 459 -3.41 9.87 36.81
C MET A 459 -2.57 8.88 35.97
N LEU A 460 -2.37 7.64 36.46
CA LEU A 460 -1.65 6.59 35.74
C LEU A 460 -2.41 6.17 34.46
N VAL A 461 -3.71 5.96 34.58
CA VAL A 461 -4.57 5.61 33.43
C VAL A 461 -4.57 6.71 32.40
N GLU A 462 -4.72 7.98 32.83
CA GLU A 462 -4.66 9.10 31.91
C GLU A 462 -3.28 9.24 31.21
N SER A 463 -2.20 9.05 31.97
CA SER A 463 -0.83 9.05 31.42
C SER A 463 -0.62 7.91 30.43
N GLY A 464 -1.13 6.70 30.76
CA GLY A 464 -1.07 5.56 29.83
C GLY A 464 -1.84 5.79 28.54
N LYS A 465 -3.07 6.31 28.63
CA LYS A 465 -3.88 6.66 27.46
C LYS A 465 -3.22 7.74 26.59
N ARG A 466 -2.63 8.76 27.20
CA ARG A 466 -1.88 9.80 26.46
C ARG A 466 -0.64 9.23 25.78
N PHE A 467 0.07 8.32 26.45
CA PHE A 467 1.29 7.72 25.93
C PHE A 467 1.01 6.72 24.82
N ALA A 468 -0.03 5.93 24.94
CA ALA A 468 -0.52 5.06 23.88
C ALA A 468 -0.93 5.87 22.64
N SER A 469 -1.14 7.20 22.81
CA SER A 469 -1.45 8.18 21.75
C SER A 469 -2.59 7.75 20.81
N ILE A 470 -3.30 6.79 21.27
CA ILE A 470 -4.52 6.37 20.65
C ILE A 470 -5.46 7.45 21.11
N ALA A 471 -5.44 8.53 20.36
CA ALA A 471 -6.23 9.70 20.62
C ALA A 471 -7.67 9.21 20.78
N ASP A 472 -8.07 9.05 22.02
CA ASP A 472 -9.44 9.18 22.39
C ASP A 472 -9.82 10.64 22.02
N THR A 473 -9.91 10.86 20.73
CA THR A 473 -10.64 12.00 20.20
C THR A 473 -12.07 11.67 20.54
N ASN A 474 -12.43 11.89 21.81
CA ASN A 474 -13.81 11.96 22.25
C ASN A 474 -14.49 13.07 21.45
N VAL A 475 -14.84 12.74 20.20
CA VAL A 475 -15.67 13.57 19.34
C VAL A 475 -17.01 13.86 20.04
N GLY A 476 -17.37 13.03 21.05
CA GLY A 476 -18.56 13.22 21.88
C GLY A 476 -18.44 14.35 22.92
N ASP A 477 -17.25 14.71 23.39
CA ASP A 477 -17.04 15.79 24.37
C ASP A 477 -16.69 17.14 23.74
N MET A 478 -16.53 17.20 22.41
CA MET A 478 -16.35 18.45 21.70
C MET A 478 -17.66 19.22 21.69
N ASN A 479 -17.73 20.28 22.48
CA ASN A 479 -18.80 21.26 22.42
C ASN A 479 -19.06 21.64 20.95
N GLN A 480 -20.31 21.54 20.51
CA GLN A 480 -20.79 21.76 19.13
C GLN A 480 -20.45 23.15 18.53
N ALA A 481 -19.70 23.99 19.23
CA ALA A 481 -19.43 25.40 18.88
C ALA A 481 -17.99 25.65 18.41
N MET A 482 -17.14 24.61 18.19
CA MET A 482 -15.80 24.86 17.67
C MET A 482 -15.79 25.03 16.15
N PRO A 483 -15.03 26.00 15.61
CA PRO A 483 -14.84 26.15 14.16
C PRO A 483 -14.24 24.87 13.57
N VAL A 484 -14.75 24.42 12.43
CA VAL A 484 -14.33 23.18 11.74
C VAL A 484 -12.81 23.09 11.57
N GLY A 485 -12.15 24.21 11.25
CA GLY A 485 -10.70 24.26 11.12
C GLY A 485 -9.92 23.96 12.41
N THR A 486 -10.46 24.33 13.59
CA THR A 486 -9.83 24.01 14.89
C THR A 486 -9.99 22.54 15.22
N THR A 487 -11.14 21.94 14.92
CA THR A 487 -11.41 20.52 15.09
C THR A 487 -10.49 19.69 14.19
N VAL A 488 -10.34 20.08 12.93
CA VAL A 488 -9.42 19.44 11.96
C VAL A 488 -7.97 19.52 12.44
N ALA A 489 -7.50 20.68 12.91
CA ALA A 489 -6.14 20.85 13.42
C ALA A 489 -5.85 20.04 14.70
N LEU A 490 -6.86 19.86 15.57
CA LEU A 490 -6.75 19.02 16.77
C LEU A 490 -6.71 17.53 16.41
N LEU A 491 -7.56 17.10 15.46
CA LEU A 491 -7.53 15.74 14.92
C LEU A 491 -6.20 15.43 14.25
N GLU A 492 -5.67 16.35 13.43
CA GLU A 492 -4.37 16.21 12.78
C GLU A 492 -3.23 16.10 13.79
N ARG A 493 -3.29 16.83 14.90
CA ARG A 493 -2.28 16.73 15.96
C ARG A 493 -2.37 15.37 16.69
N GLY A 494 -3.57 14.86 16.95
CA GLY A 494 -3.80 13.56 17.59
C GLY A 494 -3.32 12.39 16.74
N THR A 495 -3.45 12.47 15.43
CA THR A 495 -3.11 11.37 14.51
C THR A 495 -1.64 11.29 14.11
N LYS A 496 -0.78 12.27 14.46
CA LYS A 496 0.64 12.31 14.00
C LYS A 496 1.46 11.10 14.43
N VAL A 497 1.30 10.60 15.65
CA VAL A 497 2.06 9.44 16.13
C VAL A 497 1.61 8.17 15.40
N MET A 498 0.30 8.00 15.26
CA MET A 498 -0.30 6.88 14.53
C MET A 498 0.08 6.91 13.06
N SER A 499 0.06 8.08 12.41
CA SER A 499 0.52 8.26 11.04
C SER A 499 1.98 7.80 10.84
N ALA A 500 2.86 8.07 11.80
CA ALA A 500 4.24 7.59 11.74
C ALA A 500 4.37 6.07 11.88
N ILE A 501 3.51 5.43 12.69
CA ILE A 501 3.46 3.96 12.80
C ILE A 501 2.90 3.38 11.49
N HIS A 502 1.80 3.89 10.99
CA HIS A 502 1.20 3.47 9.72
C HIS A 502 2.16 3.61 8.55
N LYS A 503 2.96 4.67 8.49
CA LYS A 503 3.99 4.83 7.45
C LYS A 503 5.02 3.69 7.45
N ARG A 504 5.39 3.19 8.63
CA ARG A 504 6.28 2.01 8.73
C ARG A 504 5.59 0.74 8.28
N LEU A 505 4.31 0.56 8.66
CA LEU A 505 3.52 -0.59 8.22
C LEU A 505 3.35 -0.60 6.70
N HIS A 506 3.07 0.55 6.07
CA HIS A 506 3.02 0.68 4.62
C HIS A 506 4.34 0.35 3.95
N TYR A 507 5.46 0.76 4.54
CA TYR A 507 6.78 0.38 4.02
C TYR A 507 6.99 -1.14 4.05
N SER A 508 6.62 -1.80 5.15
CA SER A 508 6.69 -3.27 5.25
C SER A 508 5.73 -3.96 4.29
N GLN A 509 4.50 -3.46 4.16
CA GLN A 509 3.50 -3.98 3.21
C GLN A 509 3.94 -3.77 1.74
N ARG A 510 4.67 -2.68 1.42
CA ARG A 510 5.29 -2.51 0.11
C ARG A 510 6.30 -3.63 -0.18
N ILE A 511 7.17 -3.96 0.79
CA ILE A 511 8.13 -5.07 0.64
C ILE A 511 7.37 -6.39 0.43
N GLU A 512 6.29 -6.62 1.19
CA GLU A 512 5.43 -7.81 1.02
C GLU A 512 4.89 -7.92 -0.41
N PHE A 513 4.34 -6.84 -0.95
CA PHE A 513 3.80 -6.82 -2.31
C PHE A 513 4.88 -6.97 -3.39
N GLN A 514 6.07 -6.42 -3.17
CA GLN A 514 7.22 -6.63 -4.06
C GLN A 514 7.67 -8.09 -4.06
N LEU A 515 7.69 -8.76 -2.91
CA LEU A 515 7.98 -10.19 -2.84
C LEU A 515 6.89 -11.03 -3.53
N LEU A 516 5.60 -10.69 -3.35
CA LEU A 516 4.51 -11.34 -4.09
C LEU A 516 4.65 -11.15 -5.60
N ALA A 517 4.97 -9.93 -6.06
CA ALA A 517 5.20 -9.65 -7.46
C ALA A 517 6.37 -10.48 -8.03
N LYS A 518 7.44 -10.66 -7.24
CA LYS A 518 8.56 -11.55 -7.59
C LYS A 518 8.11 -13.00 -7.71
N VAL A 519 7.32 -13.51 -6.75
CA VAL A 519 6.76 -14.87 -6.83
C VAL A 519 5.88 -15.03 -8.08
N PHE A 520 5.09 -14.02 -8.46
CA PHE A 520 4.31 -14.06 -9.70
C PHE A 520 5.17 -14.04 -10.96
N SER A 521 6.29 -13.32 -10.96
CA SER A 521 7.21 -13.32 -12.11
C SER A 521 7.86 -14.69 -12.35
N GLU A 522 8.01 -15.51 -11.29
CA GLU A 522 8.66 -16.83 -11.37
C GLU A 522 7.65 -17.97 -11.60
N TYR A 523 6.51 -17.95 -10.90
CA TYR A 523 5.61 -19.11 -10.81
C TYR A 523 4.25 -18.95 -11.52
N LEU A 524 3.93 -17.75 -12.03
CA LEU A 524 2.66 -17.56 -12.73
C LEU A 524 2.71 -18.29 -14.09
N PRO A 525 1.61 -18.90 -14.57
CA PRO A 525 1.55 -19.40 -15.93
C PRO A 525 1.71 -18.23 -16.95
N PRO A 526 2.16 -18.50 -18.19
CA PRO A 526 2.42 -17.45 -19.19
C PRO A 526 1.25 -16.47 -19.37
N THR A 527 0.02 -16.95 -19.18
CA THR A 527 -1.20 -16.12 -19.16
C THR A 527 -2.15 -16.70 -18.11
N TYR A 528 -2.56 -15.86 -17.16
CA TYR A 528 -3.51 -16.22 -16.11
C TYR A 528 -4.84 -15.50 -16.36
N PRO A 529 -5.93 -16.22 -16.74
CA PRO A 529 -7.25 -15.66 -16.88
C PRO A 529 -7.94 -15.55 -15.52
N TYR A 530 -8.60 -14.43 -15.25
CA TYR A 530 -9.38 -14.22 -14.03
C TYR A 530 -10.62 -13.36 -14.32
N GLN A 531 -11.59 -13.39 -13.44
CA GLN A 531 -12.85 -12.68 -13.60
C GLN A 531 -13.04 -11.67 -12.47
N THR A 532 -13.29 -10.43 -12.83
CA THR A 532 -13.64 -9.34 -11.90
C THR A 532 -15.04 -8.81 -12.22
N SER A 533 -15.53 -7.88 -11.41
CA SER A 533 -16.77 -7.13 -11.68
C SER A 533 -16.77 -6.44 -13.05
N ASN A 534 -15.58 -6.11 -13.57
CA ASN A 534 -15.37 -5.46 -14.88
C ASN A 534 -15.31 -6.46 -16.05
N GLY A 535 -15.56 -7.77 -15.81
CA GLY A 535 -15.55 -8.83 -16.81
C GLY A 535 -14.32 -9.71 -16.76
N ASN A 536 -14.10 -10.48 -17.84
CA ASN A 536 -12.97 -11.38 -17.97
C ASN A 536 -11.69 -10.56 -18.22
N GLN A 537 -10.70 -10.76 -17.38
CA GLN A 537 -9.38 -10.13 -17.44
C GLN A 537 -8.29 -11.18 -17.64
N GLN A 538 -7.13 -10.76 -18.07
CA GLN A 538 -5.95 -11.60 -18.23
C GLN A 538 -4.71 -10.82 -17.80
N VAL A 539 -3.83 -11.49 -17.06
CA VAL A 539 -2.49 -11.00 -16.74
C VAL A 539 -1.46 -11.96 -17.32
N LYS A 540 -0.32 -11.44 -17.76
CA LYS A 540 0.79 -12.21 -18.26
C LYS A 540 1.90 -12.26 -17.21
N GLN A 541 2.61 -13.41 -17.13
CA GLN A 541 3.80 -13.52 -16.31
C GLN A 541 4.81 -12.40 -16.62
N THR A 542 4.98 -12.06 -17.90
CA THR A 542 5.87 -10.98 -18.38
C THR A 542 5.42 -9.57 -17.96
N ASP A 543 4.21 -9.40 -17.42
CA ASP A 543 3.77 -8.11 -16.87
C ASP A 543 4.51 -7.76 -15.55
N PHE A 544 5.15 -8.77 -14.89
CA PHE A 544 5.92 -8.61 -13.65
C PHE A 544 7.43 -8.50 -13.92
N ASP A 545 7.83 -7.61 -14.83
CA ASP A 545 9.22 -7.41 -15.29
C ASP A 545 10.02 -6.33 -14.54
N GLY A 546 9.44 -5.77 -13.48
CA GLY A 546 10.07 -4.73 -12.66
C GLY A 546 9.89 -3.30 -13.19
N ARG A 547 9.25 -3.07 -14.36
CA ARG A 547 8.89 -1.73 -14.85
C ARG A 547 7.74 -1.11 -14.05
N VAL A 548 6.95 -1.95 -13.40
CA VAL A 548 5.83 -1.55 -12.55
C VAL A 548 6.16 -1.93 -11.11
N ASP A 549 6.28 -0.95 -10.24
CA ASP A 549 6.41 -1.16 -8.79
C ASP A 549 5.03 -1.27 -8.15
N VAL A 550 4.95 -2.10 -7.11
CA VAL A 550 3.72 -2.37 -6.39
C VAL A 550 3.80 -1.75 -5.01
N ILE A 551 2.87 -0.86 -4.72
CA ILE A 551 2.83 -0.10 -3.47
C ILE A 551 1.47 -0.23 -2.78
N PRO A 552 1.37 -0.05 -1.45
CA PRO A 552 0.08 0.01 -0.77
C PRO A 552 -0.77 1.20 -1.24
N VAL A 553 -2.09 0.99 -1.29
CA VAL A 553 -3.07 2.02 -1.70
C VAL A 553 -3.15 3.15 -0.71
N SER A 554 -3.11 2.84 0.59
CA SER A 554 -3.32 3.85 1.61
C SER A 554 -2.07 4.73 1.76
N ASP A 555 -2.28 6.03 1.75
CA ASP A 555 -1.25 7.02 2.05
C ASP A 555 -1.34 7.35 3.55
N PRO A 556 -0.25 7.15 4.33
CA PRO A 556 -0.25 7.45 5.75
C PRO A 556 -0.47 8.94 6.09
N ASN A 557 -0.43 9.81 5.08
CA ASN A 557 -0.80 11.22 5.22
C ASN A 557 -2.30 11.46 4.99
N ILE A 558 -3.08 10.41 4.79
CA ILE A 558 -4.50 10.55 4.45
C ILE A 558 -5.33 10.90 5.67
N PHE A 559 -5.89 12.05 5.56
CA PHE A 559 -6.99 12.67 6.26
C PHE A 559 -8.21 11.74 6.42
N SER A 560 -8.96 11.94 7.48
CA SER A 560 -10.25 11.25 7.67
C SER A 560 -11.15 11.38 6.43
N GLN A 561 -12.08 10.46 6.24
CA GLN A 561 -13.03 10.51 5.10
C GLN A 561 -13.73 11.88 4.97
N SER A 562 -14.07 12.51 6.11
CA SER A 562 -14.65 13.85 6.15
C SER A 562 -13.70 14.93 5.59
N GLN A 563 -12.41 14.83 5.85
CA GLN A 563 -11.40 15.73 5.29
C GLN A 563 -11.21 15.52 3.79
N ARG A 564 -11.21 14.28 3.31
CA ARG A 564 -11.17 13.97 1.86
C ARG A 564 -12.37 14.58 1.14
N ILE A 565 -13.57 14.45 1.73
CA ILE A 565 -14.79 15.06 1.19
C ILE A 565 -14.65 16.57 1.16
N THR A 566 -14.17 17.19 2.24
CA THR A 566 -13.99 18.64 2.31
C THR A 566 -12.99 19.14 1.27
N MET A 567 -11.83 18.49 1.14
CA MET A 567 -10.82 18.83 0.12
C MET A 567 -11.36 18.64 -1.31
N ALA A 568 -12.11 17.57 -1.55
CA ALA A 568 -12.75 17.34 -2.85
C ALA A 568 -13.83 18.41 -3.16
N GLN A 569 -14.58 18.86 -2.14
CA GLN A 569 -15.53 19.95 -2.27
C GLN A 569 -14.85 21.29 -2.59
N GLU A 570 -13.75 21.61 -1.89
CA GLU A 570 -12.96 22.82 -2.17
C GLU A 570 -12.35 22.77 -3.57
N LEU A 571 -11.79 21.61 -3.99
CA LEU A 571 -11.29 21.42 -5.36
C LEU A 571 -12.40 21.62 -6.40
N MET A 572 -13.58 21.02 -6.16
CA MET A 572 -14.73 21.17 -7.04
C MET A 572 -15.15 22.64 -7.15
N GLN A 573 -15.21 23.36 -6.05
CA GLN A 573 -15.55 24.77 -6.02
C GLN A 573 -14.51 25.61 -6.79
N LEU A 574 -13.23 25.30 -6.65
CA LEU A 574 -12.14 25.97 -7.36
C LEU A 574 -12.22 25.73 -8.89
N VAL A 575 -12.50 24.51 -9.31
CA VAL A 575 -12.67 24.15 -10.74
C VAL A 575 -13.92 24.81 -11.33
N GLN A 576 -15.03 24.85 -10.57
CA GLN A 576 -16.27 25.51 -10.99
C GLN A 576 -16.15 27.04 -11.07
N SER A 577 -15.25 27.65 -10.28
CA SER A 577 -15.05 29.11 -10.30
C SER A 577 -14.36 29.59 -11.58
N ASN A 578 -13.55 28.75 -12.24
CA ASN A 578 -12.81 29.07 -13.46
C ASN A 578 -12.88 27.92 -14.48
N PRO A 579 -14.05 27.67 -15.08
CA PRO A 579 -14.23 26.52 -15.98
C PRO A 579 -13.42 26.66 -17.29
N GLU A 580 -13.07 27.87 -17.71
CA GLU A 580 -12.27 28.11 -18.92
C GLU A 580 -10.82 27.61 -18.78
N ILE A 581 -10.24 27.73 -17.58
CA ILE A 581 -8.86 27.27 -17.32
C ILE A 581 -8.79 25.75 -17.22
N HIS A 582 -9.78 25.12 -16.61
CA HIS A 582 -9.77 23.69 -16.33
C HIS A 582 -10.35 22.83 -17.45
N GLY A 583 -11.18 23.43 -18.28
CA GLY A 583 -11.86 22.74 -19.38
C GLY A 583 -12.77 21.58 -18.96
N PRO A 584 -13.41 20.88 -19.92
CA PRO A 584 -14.27 19.72 -19.62
C PRO A 584 -13.53 18.57 -18.94
N GLN A 585 -12.26 18.37 -19.26
CA GLN A 585 -11.43 17.30 -18.68
C GLN A 585 -11.13 17.57 -17.20
N GLY A 586 -10.79 18.82 -16.84
CA GLY A 586 -10.55 19.19 -15.45
C GLY A 586 -11.83 19.10 -14.60
N MET A 587 -12.97 19.43 -15.18
CA MET A 587 -14.28 19.27 -14.54
C MET A 587 -14.61 17.79 -14.28
N TYR A 588 -14.41 16.93 -15.29
CA TYR A 588 -14.58 15.49 -15.17
C TYR A 588 -13.73 14.90 -14.05
N GLU A 589 -12.43 15.26 -13.99
CA GLU A 589 -11.51 14.75 -12.97
C GLU A 589 -11.90 15.25 -11.55
N ALA A 590 -12.40 16.48 -11.42
CA ALA A 590 -12.89 17.00 -10.15
C ALA A 590 -14.14 16.24 -9.65
N TYR A 591 -15.08 15.92 -10.54
CA TYR A 591 -16.23 15.09 -10.21
C TYR A 591 -15.80 13.66 -9.84
N ARG A 592 -14.88 13.07 -10.59
CA ARG A 592 -14.35 11.74 -10.32
C ARG A 592 -13.72 11.64 -8.93
N ARG A 593 -12.93 12.65 -8.54
CA ARG A 593 -12.33 12.74 -7.19
C ARG A 593 -13.38 12.94 -6.11
N MET A 594 -14.43 13.71 -6.38
CA MET A 594 -15.52 13.92 -5.44
C MET A 594 -16.30 12.63 -5.18
N TYR A 595 -16.68 11.89 -6.22
CA TYR A 595 -17.35 10.59 -6.07
C TYR A 595 -16.46 9.56 -5.37
N ALA A 596 -15.16 9.51 -5.70
CA ALA A 596 -14.20 8.65 -5.01
C ALA A 596 -14.07 9.00 -3.51
N ALA A 597 -14.09 10.29 -3.15
CA ALA A 597 -14.07 10.74 -1.75
C ALA A 597 -15.36 10.38 -0.99
N LEU A 598 -16.50 10.35 -1.68
CA LEU A 598 -17.79 9.92 -1.13
C LEU A 598 -17.90 8.39 -0.96
N GLY A 599 -16.95 7.62 -1.53
CA GLY A 599 -16.96 6.15 -1.45
C GLY A 599 -17.87 5.48 -2.49
N VAL A 600 -18.16 6.16 -3.60
CA VAL A 600 -18.92 5.56 -4.72
C VAL A 600 -18.02 4.61 -5.47
N ASP A 601 -18.39 3.33 -5.54
CA ASP A 601 -17.54 2.28 -6.10
C ASP A 601 -17.49 2.24 -7.62
N ASP A 602 -18.57 2.63 -8.29
CA ASP A 602 -18.69 2.57 -9.74
C ASP A 602 -18.78 3.98 -10.36
N VAL A 603 -17.70 4.76 -10.20
CA VAL A 603 -17.64 6.14 -10.70
C VAL A 603 -17.68 6.18 -12.22
N ASP A 604 -17.06 5.21 -12.88
CA ASP A 604 -16.94 5.17 -14.35
C ASP A 604 -18.28 4.86 -15.04
N SER A 605 -19.23 4.23 -14.34
CA SER A 605 -20.61 4.07 -14.83
C SER A 605 -21.44 5.35 -14.75
N LEU A 606 -21.12 6.22 -13.78
CA LEU A 606 -21.84 7.48 -13.54
C LEU A 606 -21.27 8.64 -14.35
N LEU A 607 -19.96 8.64 -14.61
CA LEU A 607 -19.24 9.70 -15.29
C LEU A 607 -18.67 9.20 -16.63
N GLN A 608 -19.19 9.74 -17.74
CA GLN A 608 -18.58 9.51 -19.05
C GLN A 608 -17.45 10.54 -19.28
N PRO A 609 -16.26 10.09 -19.73
CA PRO A 609 -15.19 11.02 -20.09
C PRO A 609 -15.66 11.96 -21.19
N PRO A 610 -15.30 13.24 -21.15
CA PRO A 610 -15.65 14.17 -22.21
C PRO A 610 -15.06 13.67 -23.53
N ALA A 611 -15.87 13.68 -24.58
CA ALA A 611 -15.43 13.30 -25.90
C ALA A 611 -14.21 14.16 -26.30
N PRO A 612 -13.15 13.57 -26.85
CA PRO A 612 -12.03 14.34 -27.35
C PRO A 612 -12.55 15.38 -28.35
N PRO A 613 -11.99 16.59 -28.42
CA PRO A 613 -12.40 17.59 -29.41
C PRO A 613 -12.34 16.93 -30.79
N PRO A 614 -13.37 17.13 -31.63
CA PRO A 614 -13.38 16.54 -32.97
C PRO A 614 -12.12 16.96 -33.70
N THR A 615 -11.31 16.01 -34.13
CA THR A 615 -10.14 16.29 -34.95
C THR A 615 -10.66 16.88 -36.26
N PRO A 616 -10.19 18.06 -36.67
CA PRO A 616 -10.60 18.65 -37.95
C PRO A 616 -10.30 17.67 -39.10
N MET A 617 -11.33 17.32 -39.86
CA MET A 617 -11.18 16.40 -40.99
C MET A 617 -11.45 17.18 -42.31
N PRO A 618 -10.79 16.79 -43.41
CA PRO A 618 -11.08 17.40 -44.71
C PRO A 618 -12.54 17.15 -45.08
N VAL A 619 -13.27 18.22 -45.41
CA VAL A 619 -14.67 18.20 -45.80
C VAL A 619 -14.86 18.76 -47.23
N ASP A 620 -16.02 18.53 -47.81
CA ASP A 620 -16.37 19.05 -49.11
C ASP A 620 -16.54 20.58 -49.07
N SER A 621 -16.21 21.26 -50.20
CA SER A 621 -16.30 22.72 -50.32
C SER A 621 -17.69 23.29 -50.03
N GLY A 622 -18.77 22.52 -50.24
CA GLY A 622 -20.14 22.91 -49.93
C GLY A 622 -20.40 22.97 -48.40
N ILE A 623 -19.80 22.01 -47.65
CA ILE A 623 -19.87 21.98 -46.17
C ILE A 623 -19.05 23.13 -45.60
N GLU A 624 -17.84 23.38 -46.12
CA GLU A 624 -16.98 24.51 -45.72
C GLU A 624 -17.70 25.85 -45.97
N ASN A 625 -18.33 26.01 -47.13
CA ASN A 625 -19.13 27.17 -47.45
C ASN A 625 -20.30 27.40 -46.47
N SER A 626 -20.94 26.31 -46.04
CA SER A 626 -22.02 26.39 -45.04
C SER A 626 -21.48 26.82 -43.64
N GLY A 627 -20.29 26.32 -43.26
CA GLY A 627 -19.60 26.74 -42.04
C GLY A 627 -19.18 28.23 -42.09
N LEU A 628 -18.59 28.67 -43.20
CA LEU A 628 -18.18 30.06 -43.41
C LEU A 628 -19.38 31.02 -43.39
N MET A 629 -20.54 30.62 -43.95
CA MET A 629 -21.78 31.44 -43.90
C MET A 629 -22.32 31.68 -42.47
N ILE A 630 -22.12 30.74 -41.56
CA ILE A 630 -22.51 30.86 -40.15
C ILE A 630 -21.40 31.46 -39.26
N GLY A 631 -20.30 31.91 -39.85
CA GLY A 631 -19.19 32.56 -39.15
C GLY A 631 -18.23 31.62 -38.49
N GLN A 632 -18.24 30.31 -38.81
CA GLN A 632 -17.27 29.33 -38.31
C GLN A 632 -16.02 29.31 -39.19
N PRO A 633 -14.81 29.54 -38.64
CA PRO A 633 -13.57 29.40 -39.41
C PRO A 633 -13.37 27.93 -39.82
N GLN A 634 -13.05 27.75 -41.11
CA GLN A 634 -12.74 26.43 -41.67
C GLN A 634 -11.23 26.33 -41.92
N GLN A 635 -10.70 25.10 -41.90
CA GLN A 635 -9.29 24.81 -42.15
C GLN A 635 -9.15 24.00 -43.46
N ALA A 636 -8.23 24.42 -44.32
CA ALA A 636 -7.90 23.66 -45.52
C ALA A 636 -6.89 22.53 -45.22
N PHE A 637 -6.99 21.43 -45.93
CA PHE A 637 -6.14 20.24 -45.78
C PHE A 637 -5.48 19.83 -47.08
N GLU A 638 -4.23 19.42 -47.07
CA GLU A 638 -3.42 19.04 -48.18
C GLU A 638 -4.09 18.09 -49.22
N PRO A 639 -4.88 17.05 -48.82
CA PRO A 639 -5.48 16.11 -49.80
C PRO A 639 -6.71 16.62 -50.52
N GLN A 640 -7.15 17.86 -50.25
CA GLN A 640 -8.33 18.45 -50.91
C GLN A 640 -8.02 18.90 -52.33
N ASN A 641 -9.06 18.94 -53.19
CA ASN A 641 -8.94 19.54 -54.52
C ASN A 641 -9.01 21.07 -54.40
N HIS A 642 -7.87 21.72 -54.17
CA HIS A 642 -7.76 23.12 -53.85
C HIS A 642 -8.36 24.04 -54.95
N GLN A 643 -8.21 23.69 -56.23
CA GLN A 643 -8.76 24.47 -57.30
C GLN A 643 -10.30 24.48 -57.24
N ALA A 644 -10.93 23.33 -57.05
CA ALA A 644 -12.39 23.22 -56.94
C ALA A 644 -12.93 23.94 -55.70
N HIS A 645 -12.18 23.91 -54.56
CA HIS A 645 -12.53 24.64 -53.34
C HIS A 645 -12.45 26.16 -53.54
N VAL A 646 -11.38 26.68 -54.16
CA VAL A 646 -11.21 28.10 -54.47
C VAL A 646 -12.36 28.60 -55.40
N ASP A 647 -12.75 27.82 -56.41
CA ASP A 647 -13.87 28.19 -57.31
C ASP A 647 -15.22 28.21 -56.57
N ALA A 648 -15.42 27.24 -55.61
CA ALA A 648 -16.62 27.20 -54.76
C ALA A 648 -16.68 28.37 -53.79
N HIS A 649 -15.57 28.72 -53.16
CA HIS A 649 -15.46 29.84 -52.23
C HIS A 649 -15.58 31.19 -52.96
N ARG A 650 -15.05 31.30 -54.16
CA ARG A 650 -15.24 32.45 -55.02
C ARG A 650 -16.73 32.67 -55.37
N SER A 651 -17.44 31.58 -55.69
CA SER A 651 -18.89 31.63 -55.91
C SER A 651 -19.66 32.07 -54.71
N LEU A 652 -19.26 31.60 -53.51
CA LEU A 652 -19.84 32.03 -52.21
C LEU A 652 -19.56 33.51 -51.96
N PHE A 653 -18.33 34.02 -52.22
CA PHE A 653 -17.97 35.42 -52.01
C PHE A 653 -18.80 36.38 -52.84
N LEU A 654 -19.21 35.97 -54.06
CA LEU A 654 -20.03 36.77 -54.95
C LEU A 654 -21.50 36.87 -54.52
N THR A 655 -21.94 36.12 -53.53
CA THR A 655 -23.30 36.17 -52.98
C THR A 655 -23.54 37.48 -52.23
N GLN A 656 -24.78 38.00 -52.23
CA GLN A 656 -25.15 39.26 -51.60
C GLN A 656 -24.93 39.20 -50.09
N VAL A 657 -25.17 38.01 -49.44
CA VAL A 657 -25.04 37.81 -48.01
C VAL A 657 -23.61 38.06 -47.52
N ILE A 658 -22.63 37.57 -48.27
CA ILE A 658 -21.21 37.77 -47.94
C ILE A 658 -20.77 39.18 -48.24
N LYS A 659 -21.22 39.78 -49.33
CA LYS A 659 -20.91 41.16 -49.75
C LYS A 659 -21.39 42.20 -48.72
N ASP A 660 -22.50 41.92 -48.04
CA ASP A 660 -23.06 42.84 -47.05
C ASP A 660 -22.48 42.65 -45.66
N THR A 661 -21.63 41.62 -45.40
CA THR A 661 -21.09 41.28 -44.11
C THR A 661 -19.56 41.25 -44.11
N PRO A 662 -18.86 42.34 -43.75
CA PRO A 662 -17.40 42.42 -43.80
C PRO A 662 -16.64 41.33 -43.04
N GLN A 663 -17.23 40.85 -41.89
CA GLN A 663 -16.66 39.77 -41.08
C GLN A 663 -16.66 38.43 -41.81
N LEU A 664 -17.73 38.11 -42.53
CA LEU A 664 -17.80 36.87 -43.35
C LEU A 664 -16.90 36.96 -44.58
N GLN A 665 -16.77 38.16 -45.17
CA GLN A 665 -15.81 38.35 -46.28
C GLN A 665 -14.37 38.00 -45.87
N SER A 666 -13.96 38.49 -44.69
CA SER A 666 -12.59 38.19 -44.18
C SER A 666 -12.37 36.73 -43.90
N LEU A 667 -13.39 36.00 -43.42
CA LEU A 667 -13.31 34.56 -43.19
C LEU A 667 -13.19 33.77 -44.50
N VAL A 668 -14.01 34.11 -45.49
CA VAL A 668 -13.96 33.44 -46.81
C VAL A 668 -12.64 33.71 -47.52
N ILE A 669 -12.11 34.95 -47.46
CA ILE A 669 -10.81 35.30 -48.02
C ILE A 669 -9.70 34.53 -47.30
N ALA A 670 -9.69 34.54 -45.95
CA ALA A 670 -8.67 33.88 -45.15
C ALA A 670 -8.62 32.36 -45.43
N HIS A 671 -9.76 31.71 -45.56
CA HIS A 671 -9.87 30.30 -45.88
C HIS A 671 -9.44 30.02 -47.34
N SER A 672 -9.89 30.82 -48.30
CA SER A 672 -9.45 30.73 -49.73
C SER A 672 -7.94 30.90 -49.86
N MET A 673 -7.30 31.79 -49.08
CA MET A 673 -5.85 31.94 -49.05
C MET A 673 -5.12 30.68 -48.61
N GLN A 674 -5.68 29.90 -47.67
CA GLN A 674 -5.10 28.60 -47.28
C GLN A 674 -5.10 27.60 -48.43
N HIS A 675 -6.17 27.54 -49.24
CA HIS A 675 -6.21 26.71 -50.44
C HIS A 675 -5.24 27.19 -51.50
N LEU A 676 -5.11 28.50 -51.72
CA LEU A 676 -4.13 29.06 -52.64
C LEU A 676 -2.70 28.78 -52.20
N GLN A 677 -2.43 28.74 -50.87
CA GLN A 677 -1.14 28.37 -50.33
C GLN A 677 -0.78 26.91 -50.66
N PHE A 678 -1.70 25.98 -50.45
CA PHE A 678 -1.49 24.58 -50.82
C PHE A 678 -1.29 24.43 -52.32
N MET A 679 -2.09 25.15 -53.14
CA MET A 679 -2.02 25.14 -54.59
C MET A 679 -0.67 25.71 -55.09
N SER A 680 -0.20 26.82 -54.51
CA SER A 680 1.11 27.39 -54.85
C SER A 680 2.25 26.44 -54.49
N THR A 681 2.15 25.73 -53.37
CA THR A 681 3.15 24.72 -52.93
C THR A 681 3.17 23.54 -53.91
N GLN A 682 2.00 23.07 -54.35
CA GLN A 682 1.88 21.97 -55.27
C GLN A 682 2.45 22.36 -56.68
N MET A 683 2.09 23.54 -57.18
CA MET A 683 2.62 24.06 -58.45
C MET A 683 4.13 24.35 -58.36
N ALA A 684 4.63 24.80 -57.21
CA ALA A 684 6.05 25.01 -57.00
C ALA A 684 6.82 23.68 -57.03
N GLN A 685 6.28 22.61 -56.52
CA GLN A 685 6.91 21.28 -56.58
C GLN A 685 7.11 20.79 -58.00
N GLU A 686 6.19 21.11 -58.91
CA GLU A 686 6.31 20.80 -60.35
C GLU A 686 7.34 21.66 -61.05
N GLN A 687 7.58 22.88 -60.59
CA GLN A 687 8.52 23.84 -61.20
C GLN A 687 9.94 23.80 -60.63
N ILE A 688 10.14 23.11 -59.49
CA ILE A 688 11.47 22.96 -58.87
C ILE A 688 12.41 22.15 -59.77
N PRO A 689 13.59 22.68 -60.15
CA PRO A 689 14.56 21.98 -60.98
C PRO A 689 14.99 20.63 -60.37
N PRO A 690 15.25 19.57 -61.17
CA PRO A 690 15.61 18.25 -60.67
C PRO A 690 16.81 18.22 -59.73
N GLN A 691 17.74 19.15 -59.87
CA GLN A 691 18.92 19.26 -58.98
C GLN A 691 18.55 19.69 -57.56
N ILE A 692 17.59 20.63 -57.43
CA ILE A 692 17.09 21.11 -56.14
C ILE A 692 16.16 20.07 -55.53
N GLN A 693 15.38 19.34 -56.33
CA GLN A 693 14.57 18.22 -55.82
C GLN A 693 15.44 17.14 -55.17
N GLN A 694 16.58 16.80 -55.77
CA GLN A 694 17.55 15.87 -55.18
C GLN A 694 18.13 16.40 -53.88
N GLN A 695 18.39 17.70 -53.79
CA GLN A 695 18.88 18.33 -52.57
C GLN A 695 17.83 18.26 -51.42
N ILE A 696 16.57 18.53 -51.72
CA ILE A 696 15.45 18.40 -50.77
C ILE A 696 15.32 16.97 -50.27
N GLN A 697 15.40 15.97 -51.18
CA GLN A 697 15.35 14.55 -50.81
C GLN A 697 16.52 14.13 -49.92
N GLN A 698 17.73 14.64 -50.18
CA GLN A 698 18.88 14.38 -49.33
C GLN A 698 18.71 15.01 -47.93
N MET A 699 18.17 16.21 -47.82
CA MET A 699 17.88 16.87 -46.55
C MET A 699 16.76 16.15 -45.78
N GLN A 700 15.75 15.63 -46.48
CA GLN A 700 14.70 14.80 -45.85
C GLN A 700 15.25 13.48 -45.28
N GLN A 701 16.18 12.83 -46.01
CA GLN A 701 16.88 11.64 -45.50
C GLN A 701 17.81 11.96 -44.33
N GLN A 702 18.48 13.11 -44.35
CA GLN A 702 19.28 13.59 -43.22
C GLN A 702 18.41 13.87 -41.98
N MET A 703 17.21 14.42 -42.17
CA MET A 703 16.28 14.71 -41.08
C MET A 703 15.88 13.44 -40.31
N GLN A 704 15.82 12.27 -40.96
CA GLN A 704 15.54 10.97 -40.28
C GLN A 704 16.72 10.44 -39.49
N GLN A 705 17.95 10.90 -39.75
CA GLN A 705 19.19 10.44 -39.09
C GLN A 705 19.70 11.40 -37.98
N VAL A 706 19.08 12.56 -37.84
CA VAL A 706 19.49 13.62 -36.90
C VAL A 706 18.65 13.53 -35.61
N PRO A 707 19.26 13.80 -34.42
CA PRO A 707 18.53 13.83 -33.16
C PRO A 707 17.31 14.75 -33.18
N PRO A 708 16.23 14.44 -32.42
CA PRO A 708 14.96 15.20 -32.43
C PRO A 708 15.11 16.70 -32.18
N GLU A 709 16.13 17.13 -31.48
CA GLU A 709 16.41 18.53 -31.17
C GLU A 709 16.88 19.36 -32.40
N GLN A 710 17.46 18.73 -33.42
CA GLN A 710 17.99 19.40 -34.63
C GLN A 710 17.05 19.24 -35.84
N GLN A 711 16.05 18.36 -35.78
CA GLN A 711 15.07 18.15 -36.84
C GLN A 711 14.33 19.46 -37.25
N PRO A 712 13.91 20.35 -36.32
CA PRO A 712 13.25 21.60 -36.71
C PRO A 712 14.11 22.54 -37.53
N GLN A 713 15.42 22.52 -37.38
CA GLN A 713 16.33 23.37 -38.16
C GLN A 713 16.43 22.91 -39.61
N VAL A 714 16.51 21.58 -39.84
CA VAL A 714 16.55 21.00 -41.17
C VAL A 714 15.18 21.18 -41.87
N ALA A 715 14.10 21.00 -41.13
CA ALA A 715 12.74 21.25 -41.65
C ALA A 715 12.57 22.70 -42.09
N SER A 716 13.05 23.67 -41.32
CA SER A 716 13.01 25.09 -41.64
C SER A 716 13.82 25.42 -42.91
N GLN A 717 14.96 24.77 -43.16
CA GLN A 717 15.76 24.96 -44.37
C GLN A 717 15.02 24.41 -45.63
N ILE A 718 14.41 23.24 -45.49
CA ILE A 718 13.59 22.66 -46.59
C ILE A 718 12.42 23.60 -46.92
N GLN A 719 11.75 24.11 -45.87
CA GLN A 719 10.62 25.02 -46.02
C GLN A 719 11.03 26.31 -46.69
N MET A 720 12.16 26.93 -46.38
CA MET A 720 12.67 28.14 -47.04
C MET A 720 12.96 27.91 -48.51
N ILE A 721 13.49 26.76 -48.90
CA ILE A 721 13.73 26.44 -50.32
C ILE A 721 12.40 26.33 -51.07
N VAL A 722 11.43 25.60 -50.53
CA VAL A 722 10.10 25.46 -51.16
C VAL A 722 9.39 26.80 -51.22
N GLU A 723 9.47 27.62 -50.18
CA GLU A 723 8.85 28.95 -50.12
C GLU A 723 9.42 29.91 -51.15
N SER A 724 10.73 29.82 -51.47
CA SER A 724 11.32 30.66 -52.50
C SER A 724 10.72 30.43 -53.92
N PHE A 725 10.22 29.23 -54.20
CA PHE A 725 9.53 28.90 -55.45
C PHE A 725 8.03 29.09 -55.35
N SER A 726 7.39 28.88 -54.22
CA SER A 726 5.95 29.01 -54.04
C SER A 726 5.49 30.46 -53.87
N ALA A 727 6.33 31.37 -53.34
CA ALA A 727 5.98 32.75 -53.09
C ALA A 727 5.58 33.55 -54.36
N PRO A 728 6.32 33.49 -55.48
CA PRO A 728 5.89 34.19 -56.71
C PRO A 728 4.59 33.61 -57.29
N ILE A 729 4.41 32.28 -57.26
CA ILE A 729 3.18 31.59 -57.68
C ILE A 729 2.00 31.99 -56.77
N MET A 730 2.22 32.04 -55.47
CA MET A 730 1.21 32.49 -54.52
C MET A 730 0.78 33.94 -54.78
N ALA A 731 1.71 34.83 -55.13
CA ALA A 731 1.41 36.22 -55.43
C ALA A 731 0.53 36.32 -56.68
N GLU A 732 0.85 35.56 -57.75
CA GLU A 732 0.07 35.51 -58.98
C GLU A 732 -1.35 34.93 -58.74
N LEU A 733 -1.46 33.79 -58.08
CA LEU A 733 -2.74 33.17 -57.73
C LEU A 733 -3.60 34.05 -56.83
N THR A 734 -2.98 34.77 -55.90
CA THR A 734 -3.69 35.72 -55.04
C THR A 734 -4.21 36.92 -55.85
N GLN A 735 -3.39 37.45 -56.72
CA GLN A 735 -3.81 38.56 -57.60
C GLN A 735 -4.99 38.15 -58.51
N ASP A 736 -4.91 36.98 -59.14
CA ASP A 736 -5.98 36.41 -59.94
C ASP A 736 -7.27 36.19 -59.17
N PHE A 737 -7.17 35.63 -57.95
CA PHE A 737 -8.31 35.44 -57.06
C PHE A 737 -8.97 36.79 -56.71
N LEU A 738 -8.17 37.78 -56.28
CA LEU A 738 -8.68 39.09 -55.89
C LEU A 738 -9.30 39.87 -57.05
N MET A 739 -8.72 39.81 -58.30
CA MET A 739 -9.31 40.37 -59.50
C MET A 739 -10.66 39.70 -59.81
N SER A 740 -10.77 38.38 -59.62
CA SER A 740 -11.97 37.59 -59.92
C SER A 740 -13.15 37.89 -58.99
N ILE A 741 -12.88 38.36 -57.73
CA ILE A 741 -13.92 38.77 -56.76
C ILE A 741 -14.27 40.26 -56.84
N GLY A 742 -13.70 41.02 -57.81
CA GLY A 742 -14.05 42.45 -58.08
C GLY A 742 -13.40 43.46 -57.13
N GLN A 743 -12.35 43.06 -56.39
CA GLN A 743 -11.61 43.99 -55.49
C GLN A 743 -10.29 44.49 -56.09
N GLY A 744 -10.07 44.27 -57.45
CA GLY A 744 -8.78 44.52 -58.09
C GLY A 744 -8.52 45.95 -58.66
N ASN A 745 -9.38 46.94 -58.42
CA ASN A 745 -9.21 48.23 -59.11
C ASN A 745 -9.09 49.48 -58.24
N GLU A 746 -9.09 49.38 -56.92
CA GLU A 746 -8.82 50.54 -56.03
C GLU A 746 -7.98 50.13 -54.83
N GLU A 747 -6.70 50.48 -54.88
CA GLU A 747 -5.69 50.32 -53.80
C GLU A 747 -5.45 48.84 -53.40
N ASP A 748 -4.17 48.43 -53.39
CA ASP A 748 -3.70 47.08 -53.10
C ASP A 748 -4.43 46.50 -51.82
N PRO A 749 -5.27 45.46 -51.96
CA PRO A 749 -6.03 44.89 -50.84
C PRO A 749 -5.15 44.38 -49.71
N LEU A 750 -3.89 44.03 -49.99
CA LEU A 750 -2.90 43.68 -48.99
C LEU A 750 -2.51 44.90 -48.10
N VAL A 751 -2.55 46.10 -48.62
CA VAL A 751 -2.33 47.36 -47.89
C VAL A 751 -3.57 47.60 -46.99
N LYS A 752 -4.80 47.44 -47.50
CA LYS A 752 -6.03 47.55 -46.71
C LYS A 752 -6.18 46.49 -45.66
N ILE A 753 -5.74 45.27 -45.95
CA ILE A 753 -5.71 44.20 -44.94
C ILE A 753 -4.65 44.50 -43.88
N ARG A 754 -3.50 45.00 -44.28
CA ARG A 754 -2.42 45.39 -43.37
C ARG A 754 -2.74 46.66 -42.55
N GLU A 755 -3.41 47.63 -43.17
CA GLU A 755 -3.96 48.78 -42.44
C GLU A 755 -5.06 48.36 -41.44
N ARG A 756 -5.93 47.45 -41.83
CA ARG A 756 -6.95 46.90 -40.93
C ARG A 756 -6.36 46.00 -39.87
N GLU A 757 -5.31 45.23 -40.14
CA GLU A 757 -4.55 44.47 -39.15
C GLU A 757 -3.78 45.39 -38.18
N LEU A 758 -3.32 46.52 -38.66
CA LEU A 758 -2.74 47.57 -37.86
C LEU A 758 -3.79 48.29 -36.99
N ASP A 759 -4.96 48.58 -37.57
CA ASP A 759 -6.09 49.14 -36.82
C ASP A 759 -6.65 48.20 -35.80
N LEU A 760 -6.71 46.86 -36.09
CA LEU A 760 -7.10 45.84 -35.14
C LEU A 760 -6.06 45.66 -34.00
N ARG A 761 -4.78 45.67 -34.35
CA ARG A 761 -3.69 45.67 -33.34
C ARG A 761 -3.68 46.95 -32.49
N GLU A 762 -3.98 48.10 -33.12
CA GLU A 762 -4.12 49.33 -32.35
C GLU A 762 -5.38 49.31 -31.45
N GLN A 763 -6.48 48.73 -31.92
CA GLN A 763 -7.67 48.47 -31.06
C GLN A 763 -7.41 47.40 -30.00
N GLU A 764 -6.69 46.32 -30.31
CA GLU A 764 -6.25 45.30 -29.30
C GLU A 764 -5.33 45.95 -28.29
N MET A 765 -4.37 46.79 -28.69
CA MET A 765 -3.49 47.52 -27.74
C MET A 765 -4.30 48.48 -26.86
N ILE A 766 -5.32 49.14 -27.41
CA ILE A 766 -6.20 50.03 -26.63
C ILE A 766 -7.04 49.25 -25.64
N VAL A 767 -7.61 48.09 -26.07
CA VAL A 767 -8.36 47.18 -25.21
C VAL A 767 -7.45 46.54 -24.14
N ASP A 768 -6.22 46.17 -24.49
CA ASP A 768 -5.25 45.65 -23.54
C ASP A 768 -4.78 46.74 -22.56
N GLN A 769 -4.66 47.97 -23.02
CA GLN A 769 -4.32 49.10 -22.17
C GLN A 769 -5.46 49.44 -21.21
N ASP A 770 -6.69 49.46 -21.69
CA ASP A 770 -7.91 49.64 -20.87
C ASP A 770 -8.08 48.46 -19.87
N GLN A 771 -7.82 47.23 -20.30
CA GLN A 771 -7.81 46.08 -19.39
C GLN A 771 -6.69 46.16 -18.36
N PHE A 772 -5.51 46.62 -18.78
CA PHE A 772 -4.37 46.82 -17.86
C PHE A 772 -4.68 47.92 -16.82
N GLU A 773 -5.24 49.04 -17.27
CA GLU A 773 -5.67 50.12 -16.37
C GLU A 773 -6.83 49.71 -15.44
N SER A 774 -7.78 48.92 -15.97
CA SER A 774 -8.87 48.38 -15.14
C SER A 774 -8.36 47.36 -14.11
N LYS A 775 -7.42 46.48 -14.48
CA LYS A 775 -6.77 45.57 -13.54
C LYS A 775 -5.88 46.28 -12.53
N GLN A 776 -5.28 47.41 -12.91
CA GLN A 776 -4.47 48.22 -12.00
C GLN A 776 -5.37 48.96 -10.99
N SER A 777 -6.52 49.49 -11.47
CA SER A 777 -7.51 50.15 -10.59
C SER A 777 -8.19 49.12 -9.64
N GLN A 778 -8.50 47.92 -10.12
CA GLN A 778 -9.01 46.82 -9.26
C GLN A 778 -7.96 46.42 -8.19
N ARG A 779 -6.68 46.24 -8.56
CA ARG A 779 -5.62 45.97 -7.58
C ARG A 779 -5.39 47.11 -6.57
N GLN A 780 -5.62 48.36 -6.97
CA GLN A 780 -5.61 49.46 -6.03
C GLN A 780 -6.82 49.44 -5.09
N GLN A 781 -8.02 49.12 -5.60
CA GLN A 781 -9.22 48.95 -4.76
C GLN A 781 -9.08 47.75 -3.83
N GLU A 782 -8.52 46.60 -4.28
CA GLU A 782 -8.26 45.47 -3.41
C GLU A 782 -7.26 45.80 -2.29
N LYS A 783 -6.16 46.51 -2.61
CA LYS A 783 -5.20 46.96 -1.58
C LYS A 783 -5.82 47.96 -0.60
N LEU A 784 -6.71 48.80 -1.04
CA LEU A 784 -7.42 49.72 -0.15
C LEU A 784 -8.40 48.93 0.75
N LEU A 785 -9.12 47.95 0.18
CA LEU A 785 -10.03 47.08 0.91
C LEU A 785 -9.29 46.21 1.92
N GLU A 786 -8.14 45.62 1.53
CA GLU A 786 -7.26 44.88 2.44
C GLU A 786 -6.71 45.75 3.58
N SER A 787 -6.37 46.99 3.29
CA SER A 787 -5.93 47.95 4.32
C SER A 787 -7.04 48.36 5.29
N GLU A 788 -8.30 48.44 4.80
CA GLU A 788 -9.47 48.66 5.65
C GLU A 788 -9.84 47.45 6.47
N ILE A 789 -9.79 46.23 5.87
CA ILE A 789 -10.00 44.96 6.58
C ILE A 789 -8.92 44.74 7.64
N SER A 790 -7.68 45.07 7.35
CA SER A 790 -6.60 44.97 8.35
C SER A 790 -6.76 45.99 9.48
N LYS A 791 -7.20 47.21 9.20
CA LYS A 791 -7.55 48.22 10.24
C LYS A 791 -8.75 47.78 11.09
N GLN A 792 -9.79 47.17 10.48
CA GLN A 792 -10.91 46.59 11.22
C GLN A 792 -10.48 45.40 12.08
N ARG A 793 -9.61 44.52 11.58
CA ARG A 793 -9.07 43.42 12.38
C ARG A 793 -8.22 43.90 13.57
N ILE A 794 -7.42 44.94 13.39
CA ILE A 794 -6.66 45.54 14.48
C ILE A 794 -7.58 46.16 15.54
N ASN A 795 -8.67 46.84 15.12
CA ASN A 795 -9.65 47.40 16.04
C ASN A 795 -10.40 46.32 16.81
N VAL A 796 -10.87 45.25 16.11
CA VAL A 796 -11.52 44.11 16.77
C VAL A 796 -10.57 43.39 17.74
N GLN A 797 -9.30 43.26 17.40
CA GLN A 797 -8.30 42.69 18.33
C GLN A 797 -8.06 43.58 19.55
N LYS A 798 -8.13 44.88 19.38
CA LYS A 798 -7.97 45.83 20.47
C LYS A 798 -9.18 45.81 21.41
N ASP A 799 -10.41 45.80 20.86
CA ASP A 799 -11.62 45.67 21.64
C ASP A 799 -11.69 44.32 22.41
N VAL A 800 -11.29 43.20 21.80
CA VAL A 800 -11.19 41.88 22.46
C VAL A 800 -10.10 41.85 23.55
N ALA A 801 -8.99 42.63 23.37
CA ALA A 801 -7.94 42.75 24.39
C ALA A 801 -8.44 43.61 25.58
N ASP A 802 -9.15 44.69 25.33
CA ASP A 802 -9.73 45.56 26.35
C ASP A 802 -10.83 44.84 27.12
N ASP A 803 -11.72 44.04 26.47
CA ASP A 803 -12.71 43.18 27.14
C ASP A 803 -12.08 42.13 28.02
N LYS A 804 -10.97 41.50 27.57
CA LYS A 804 -10.21 40.53 28.40
C LYS A 804 -9.56 41.19 29.61
N LEU A 805 -9.11 42.40 29.47
CA LEU A 805 -8.51 43.18 30.58
C LEU A 805 -9.58 43.53 31.63
N ASP A 806 -10.75 43.94 31.16
CA ASP A 806 -11.91 44.28 32.03
C ASP A 806 -12.42 43.04 32.78
N ILE A 807 -12.50 41.89 32.13
CA ILE A 807 -12.85 40.61 32.78
C ILE A 807 -11.80 40.18 33.80
N ALA A 808 -10.51 40.38 33.50
CA ALA A 808 -9.43 40.09 34.44
C ALA A 808 -9.43 41.04 35.65
N MET A 809 -9.70 42.31 35.46
CA MET A 809 -9.86 43.29 36.53
C MET A 809 -11.07 42.96 37.42
N LYS A 810 -12.21 42.62 36.89
CA LYS A 810 -13.38 42.21 37.65
C LYS A 810 -13.15 40.94 38.47
N ARG A 811 -12.34 40.00 37.91
CA ARG A 811 -11.94 38.79 38.70
C ARG A 811 -11.00 39.10 39.84
N LEU A 812 -10.07 40.03 39.63
CA LEU A 812 -9.17 40.50 40.68
C LEU A 812 -9.89 41.22 41.78
N GLU A 813 -10.87 42.06 41.43
CA GLU A 813 -11.74 42.74 42.42
C GLU A 813 -12.57 41.75 43.24
N GLN A 814 -13.19 40.74 42.61
CA GLN A 814 -13.92 39.71 43.30
C GLN A 814 -13.04 38.86 44.22
N GLN A 815 -11.78 38.57 43.82
CA GLN A 815 -10.81 37.85 44.65
C GLN A 815 -10.35 38.70 45.83
N ALA A 816 -10.20 40.01 45.64
CA ALA A 816 -9.87 40.93 46.70
C ALA A 816 -10.99 41.09 47.73
N GLU A 817 -12.25 41.17 47.27
CA GLU A 817 -13.44 41.19 48.15
C GLU A 817 -13.59 39.88 48.96
N LEU A 818 -13.38 38.70 48.32
CA LEU A 818 -13.40 37.42 49.00
C LEU A 818 -12.33 37.33 50.08
N LYS A 819 -11.11 37.80 49.75
CA LYS A 819 -10.04 37.85 50.78
C LYS A 819 -10.31 38.85 51.89
N LEU A 820 -10.98 39.97 51.59
CA LEU A 820 -11.38 40.93 52.62
C LEU A 820 -12.46 40.35 53.55
N LEU A 821 -13.41 39.62 52.98
CA LEU A 821 -14.42 38.87 53.74
C LEU A 821 -13.79 37.75 54.61
N GLU A 822 -12.83 37.02 54.08
CA GLU A 822 -12.08 36.02 54.85
C GLU A 822 -11.25 36.62 56.02
N LEU A 823 -10.65 37.80 55.78
CA LEU A 823 -9.96 38.54 56.81
C LEU A 823 -10.90 39.08 57.88
N GLN A 824 -12.07 39.63 57.46
CA GLN A 824 -13.11 40.09 58.39
C GLN A 824 -13.71 38.93 59.21
N ALA A 825 -13.87 37.72 58.60
CA ALA A 825 -14.31 36.52 59.32
C ALA A 825 -13.27 36.04 60.37
N LYS A 826 -11.96 36.22 60.07
CA LYS A 826 -10.84 35.87 61.03
C LYS A 826 -10.72 36.87 62.20
N PHE A 827 -11.21 38.06 62.09
CA PHE A 827 -11.20 39.08 63.18
C PHE A 827 -12.46 39.07 64.03
N ARG A 828 -13.49 38.27 63.68
CA ARG A 828 -14.72 38.12 64.49
C ARG A 828 -14.87 36.78 65.24
N GLY A 829 -13.79 35.91 65.18
CA GLY A 829 -13.73 34.66 65.92
C GLY A 829 -12.79 34.73 67.17
#